data_a5a83b069a40769ffd0a59bf8acc95e1
#
_entry.id   a5a83b069a40769ffd0a59bf8acc95e1
#
_cell.length_a   1.000
_cell.length_b   1.000
_cell.length_c   1.000
_cell.angle_alpha   90.00
_cell.angle_beta   90.00
_cell.angle_gamma   90.00
#
_symmetry.space_group_name_H-M   'P 1'
#
loop_
_entity.id
_entity.type
_entity.pdbx_description
1 polymer ?
#
loop_
_entity_poly.entity_id
_entity_poly.type
_entity_poly.pdbx_seq_one_letter_code
_entity_poly.pdbx_strand_id
1 'polypeptide(L)'
;MNKSILENPKIILIVQGRIGSSRLPKKALYPLGKKTVLHQVLKNLKSVDVKDYFLATDYNSEEFFAPIAKECGFKLFSGPENDVLERFCLLIKQENPDVVVRATGDNPFLFTDAASFSIKRFLELNATSKVDYFTISGLPHGSGIEIFLGKSLLEAAEKTNLPYDHEHVGPALYNHPENFVSVFEPALEKWNFPKLRTTIDTFFDYKKAEKLYKILDCENQPNINSEKLIEVCNLDFIKYPILFMPNTQKGKGTGHFRRCLSLAEELNGFLFLDFNNKTELPEHFENLLENSNLWDENLIFGKENLKKLAENQSEKPFSLVVLDSFVTPKEKADFASKLGKVLSLDDGQENPEILGKINYLLDIIPSSKLKRSPNWKNTDFIPKPKNKKTEKVSQIKTGLISIGGEDPAGFTNLAKIALGKLGIKTTTVDVENPIPNLKEELYKYDLILTHYGFTAFEAKAAGAKVILVATTKLHKTLAKSEGFICLEKKDFKNKNKLKEIIKTLETENSKNQSDTKSQIDIEESSKTEASLKNFILDFSKTKEHFCPVCNSSNNLDKIIFRNETRTVKKCSKCHTIYLNIEKTPISDYSESYFFEDYKNQYGKTYLEDFDSIKNQGLRRAKIMWKLATHTAPAFSGENAKENCVQAPSQGSCFSAQKSSLENCVQAPSQETSFLTQENSSKEKRNLSPQTAPTLLDIGCAYGPFLAAAKETGFAPFGTDISKSATDYVSEKLGFPAFHGDFTITDFQKQFEAVSMWYVIEHFENLDTVLNKVNSLLKTKGIFAFSTPSASGVSGKFKTKNFLQNSPVDHYSIWSFKSAKKVLKKYGFKILKIQSTGHHPERFFKKSISKEKNPFLWNLILQISRIFKLGDTFEVYCQKISSNPKTKN
;
A
#
# COMPACT_ATOMS: atom_id res chain seq x y z
N MET A 1 49.63 26.87 -19.22
CA MET A 1 49.17 25.53 -19.66
C MET A 1 49.35 24.59 -18.45
N ASN A 2 48.31 24.32 -17.72
CA ASN A 2 48.37 23.35 -16.61
C ASN A 2 48.54 21.96 -17.26
N LYS A 3 49.65 21.25 -16.93
CA LYS A 3 49.81 19.85 -17.31
C LYS A 3 48.63 19.05 -16.75
N SER A 4 48.00 18.26 -17.60
CA SER A 4 47.01 17.26 -17.17
C SER A 4 47.62 16.43 -16.04
N ILE A 5 46.88 16.25 -14.95
CA ILE A 5 47.35 15.44 -13.79
C ILE A 5 47.55 14.00 -14.22
N LEU A 6 46.82 13.53 -15.25
CA LEU A 6 46.88 12.20 -15.83
C LEU A 6 47.13 12.25 -17.33
N GLU A 7 48.40 12.07 -17.76
CA GLU A 7 48.78 11.88 -19.17
C GLU A 7 48.84 10.36 -19.47
N ASN A 8 47.88 9.84 -20.26
CA ASN A 8 47.77 8.45 -20.66
C ASN A 8 47.72 7.45 -19.48
N PRO A 9 46.73 7.56 -18.58
CA PRO A 9 46.70 6.82 -17.31
C PRO A 9 46.53 5.32 -17.49
N LYS A 10 47.20 4.51 -16.64
CA LYS A 10 46.89 3.09 -16.49
C LYS A 10 45.60 2.90 -15.75
N ILE A 11 44.52 2.56 -16.46
CA ILE A 11 43.19 2.30 -15.91
C ILE A 11 42.98 0.81 -15.78
N ILE A 12 42.61 0.33 -14.58
CA ILE A 12 42.21 -1.08 -14.36
C ILE A 12 40.78 -1.15 -13.86
N LEU A 13 40.08 -2.24 -14.23
CA LEU A 13 38.76 -2.55 -13.72
C LEU A 13 38.84 -3.72 -12.76
N ILE A 14 38.33 -3.53 -11.53
CA ILE A 14 38.31 -4.53 -10.48
C ILE A 14 36.87 -4.87 -10.16
N VAL A 15 36.49 -6.14 -10.36
CA VAL A 15 35.22 -6.71 -9.88
C VAL A 15 35.50 -7.40 -8.56
N GLN A 16 34.82 -6.98 -7.49
CA GLN A 16 34.88 -7.71 -6.24
C GLN A 16 33.77 -8.77 -6.16
N GLY A 17 34.13 -9.97 -5.71
CA GLY A 17 33.17 -11.06 -5.49
C GLY A 17 33.61 -11.99 -4.41
N ARG A 18 32.65 -12.62 -3.69
CA ARG A 18 32.90 -13.69 -2.72
C ARG A 18 31.75 -14.69 -2.73
N ILE A 19 32.02 -15.93 -2.32
CA ILE A 19 30.98 -16.97 -2.14
C ILE A 19 30.15 -16.71 -0.90
N GLY A 20 30.76 -16.16 0.15
CA GLY A 20 30.14 -15.88 1.44
C GLY A 20 29.12 -14.74 1.32
N SER A 21 27.85 -15.08 1.24
CA SER A 21 26.72 -14.14 1.29
C SER A 21 25.72 -14.64 2.33
N SER A 22 25.39 -13.80 3.32
CA SER A 22 24.47 -14.17 4.41
C SER A 22 23.02 -14.27 3.93
N ARG A 23 22.59 -13.38 3.00
CA ARG A 23 21.22 -13.30 2.50
C ARG A 23 20.91 -14.34 1.41
N LEU A 24 21.85 -14.61 0.53
CA LEU A 24 21.72 -15.57 -0.56
C LEU A 24 23.07 -16.28 -0.75
N PRO A 25 23.36 -17.38 -0.02
CA PRO A 25 24.63 -18.09 -0.08
C PRO A 25 24.99 -18.53 -1.50
N LYS A 26 26.25 -18.35 -1.88
CA LYS A 26 26.79 -18.73 -3.21
C LYS A 26 26.07 -18.04 -4.40
N LYS A 27 25.43 -16.89 -4.22
CA LYS A 27 24.64 -16.19 -5.27
C LYS A 27 25.40 -15.95 -6.57
N ALA A 28 26.72 -15.72 -6.49
CA ALA A 28 27.59 -15.51 -7.66
C ALA A 28 27.64 -16.75 -8.59
N LEU A 29 27.40 -17.94 -8.06
CA LEU A 29 27.40 -19.21 -8.79
C LEU A 29 26.01 -19.67 -9.23
N TYR A 30 24.94 -18.93 -8.90
CA TYR A 30 23.60 -19.26 -9.36
C TYR A 30 23.49 -19.19 -10.87
N PRO A 31 22.77 -20.12 -11.51
CA PRO A 31 22.57 -20.10 -12.96
C PRO A 31 21.87 -18.80 -13.40
N LEU A 32 22.37 -18.19 -14.48
CA LEU A 32 21.70 -17.07 -15.15
C LEU A 32 21.88 -17.26 -16.66
N GLY A 33 20.85 -17.76 -17.33
CA GLY A 33 20.98 -18.37 -18.65
C GLY A 33 21.79 -19.67 -18.59
N LYS A 34 22.68 -19.88 -19.56
CA LYS A 34 23.56 -21.08 -19.64
C LYS A 34 24.79 -20.99 -18.73
N LYS A 35 25.03 -19.87 -18.10
CA LYS A 35 26.20 -19.58 -17.26
C LYS A 35 25.80 -19.14 -15.87
N THR A 36 26.76 -18.67 -15.07
CA THR A 36 26.49 -18.19 -13.70
C THR A 36 26.28 -16.66 -13.66
N VAL A 37 25.72 -16.15 -12.56
CA VAL A 37 25.57 -14.71 -12.30
C VAL A 37 26.91 -13.99 -12.48
N LEU A 38 27.99 -14.49 -11.83
CA LEU A 38 29.32 -13.90 -11.93
C LEU A 38 29.82 -13.87 -13.37
N HIS A 39 29.62 -14.95 -14.12
CA HIS A 39 30.01 -15.01 -15.53
C HIS A 39 29.33 -13.88 -16.34
N GLN A 40 28.01 -13.63 -16.09
CA GLN A 40 27.28 -12.58 -16.80
C GLN A 40 27.79 -11.18 -16.41
N VAL A 41 28.14 -10.95 -15.14
CA VAL A 41 28.78 -9.70 -14.68
C VAL A 41 30.08 -9.45 -15.43
N LEU A 42 31.00 -10.44 -15.44
CA LEU A 42 32.31 -10.29 -16.06
C LEU A 42 32.18 -10.10 -17.58
N LYS A 43 31.32 -10.88 -18.25
CA LYS A 43 31.06 -10.76 -19.69
C LYS A 43 30.52 -9.37 -20.05
N ASN A 44 29.55 -8.83 -19.28
CA ASN A 44 28.99 -7.50 -19.49
C ASN A 44 30.06 -6.41 -19.34
N LEU A 45 30.86 -6.46 -18.26
CA LEU A 45 31.91 -5.48 -17.97
C LEU A 45 33.10 -5.54 -18.94
N LYS A 46 33.27 -6.62 -19.68
CA LYS A 46 34.33 -6.73 -20.70
C LYS A 46 34.15 -5.75 -21.86
N SER A 47 32.95 -5.17 -22.03
CA SER A 47 32.68 -4.12 -23.01
C SER A 47 33.17 -2.72 -22.59
N VAL A 48 33.54 -2.52 -21.32
CA VAL A 48 34.09 -1.26 -20.81
C VAL A 48 35.59 -1.23 -21.16
N ASP A 49 36.05 -0.25 -21.93
CA ASP A 49 37.41 -0.17 -22.42
C ASP A 49 38.39 0.28 -21.32
N VAL A 50 39.20 -0.66 -20.83
CA VAL A 50 40.26 -0.44 -19.86
C VAL A 50 41.46 -1.35 -20.17
N LYS A 51 42.62 -1.04 -19.61
CA LYS A 51 43.84 -1.78 -19.90
C LYS A 51 43.83 -3.21 -19.37
N ASP A 52 43.41 -3.40 -18.11
CA ASP A 52 43.42 -4.71 -17.45
C ASP A 52 42.15 -4.92 -16.61
N TYR A 53 41.72 -6.18 -16.55
CA TYR A 53 40.53 -6.59 -15.85
C TYR A 53 40.89 -7.59 -14.75
N PHE A 54 40.43 -7.33 -13.51
CA PHE A 54 40.69 -8.16 -12.36
C PHE A 54 39.39 -8.62 -11.69
N LEU A 55 39.39 -9.87 -11.25
CA LEU A 55 38.39 -10.38 -10.28
C LEU A 55 39.10 -10.50 -8.93
N ALA A 56 38.79 -9.60 -8.00
CA ALA A 56 39.30 -9.62 -6.63
C ALA A 56 38.38 -10.40 -5.71
N THR A 57 38.89 -11.51 -5.14
CA THR A 57 38.12 -12.44 -4.31
C THR A 57 38.86 -12.76 -3.02
N ASP A 58 38.18 -13.49 -2.11
CA ASP A 58 38.80 -14.09 -0.93
C ASP A 58 39.39 -15.47 -1.26
N TYR A 59 40.29 -15.95 -0.40
CA TYR A 59 40.97 -17.22 -0.58
C TYR A 59 40.01 -18.42 -0.67
N ASN A 60 38.87 -18.38 0.06
CA ASN A 60 37.90 -19.47 0.04
C ASN A 60 37.09 -19.56 -1.27
N SER A 61 37.00 -18.44 -1.98
CA SER A 61 36.27 -18.34 -3.25
C SER A 61 37.14 -18.62 -4.46
N GLU A 62 38.47 -18.64 -4.35
CA GLU A 62 39.45 -18.77 -5.42
C GLU A 62 39.17 -19.95 -6.33
N GLU A 63 39.07 -21.16 -5.78
CA GLU A 63 38.84 -22.40 -6.54
C GLU A 63 37.60 -22.31 -7.44
N PHE A 64 36.53 -21.71 -6.95
CA PHE A 64 35.28 -21.62 -7.66
C PHE A 64 35.28 -20.52 -8.75
N PHE A 65 36.03 -19.45 -8.52
CA PHE A 65 36.03 -18.28 -9.41
C PHE A 65 37.13 -18.28 -10.45
N ALA A 66 38.23 -19.02 -10.24
CA ALA A 66 39.36 -19.11 -11.18
C ALA A 66 38.93 -19.56 -12.59
N PRO A 67 38.11 -20.61 -12.76
CA PRO A 67 37.66 -21.02 -14.11
C PRO A 67 36.80 -19.94 -14.77
N ILE A 68 35.94 -19.25 -14.03
CA ILE A 68 35.05 -18.19 -14.54
C ILE A 68 35.85 -16.97 -14.97
N ALA A 69 36.79 -16.53 -14.14
CA ALA A 69 37.68 -15.42 -14.45
C ALA A 69 38.50 -15.69 -15.74
N LYS A 70 39.11 -16.87 -15.85
CA LYS A 70 39.88 -17.30 -17.03
C LYS A 70 39.02 -17.32 -18.29
N GLU A 71 37.80 -17.86 -18.23
CA GLU A 71 36.87 -17.93 -19.37
C GLU A 71 36.49 -16.53 -19.85
N CYS A 72 36.27 -15.58 -18.91
CA CYS A 72 35.90 -14.21 -19.23
C CYS A 72 37.09 -13.28 -19.54
N GLY A 73 38.34 -13.78 -19.48
CA GLY A 73 39.53 -12.98 -19.71
C GLY A 73 39.83 -11.96 -18.60
N PHE A 74 39.52 -12.30 -17.34
CA PHE A 74 39.88 -11.56 -16.16
C PHE A 74 41.05 -12.23 -15.44
N LYS A 75 41.97 -11.42 -14.90
CA LYS A 75 43.02 -11.89 -14.00
C LYS A 75 42.43 -12.09 -12.61
N LEU A 76 42.63 -13.24 -11.97
CA LEU A 76 42.17 -13.48 -10.62
C LEU A 76 43.17 -12.93 -9.60
N PHE A 77 42.68 -12.29 -8.56
CA PHE A 77 43.46 -11.86 -7.41
C PHE A 77 42.78 -12.30 -6.12
N SER A 78 43.47 -12.99 -5.24
CA SER A 78 42.92 -13.49 -3.97
C SER A 78 43.56 -12.76 -2.78
N GLY A 79 42.75 -12.43 -1.76
CA GLY A 79 43.20 -11.68 -0.59
C GLY A 79 42.32 -11.89 0.63
N PRO A 80 42.45 -11.06 1.69
CA PRO A 80 41.71 -11.19 2.93
C PRO A 80 40.18 -11.28 2.72
N GLU A 81 39.50 -12.18 3.46
CA GLU A 81 38.05 -12.37 3.36
C GLU A 81 37.26 -11.18 3.95
N ASN A 82 37.63 -10.74 5.16
CA ASN A 82 36.87 -9.76 5.94
C ASN A 82 37.35 -8.32 5.75
N ASP A 83 38.38 -8.09 4.94
CA ASP A 83 38.93 -6.78 4.64
C ASP A 83 39.02 -6.56 3.13
N VAL A 84 37.96 -5.99 2.57
CA VAL A 84 37.87 -5.72 1.14
C VAL A 84 38.79 -4.55 0.74
N LEU A 85 38.92 -3.54 1.58
CA LEU A 85 39.81 -2.39 1.36
C LEU A 85 41.28 -2.87 1.25
N GLU A 86 41.74 -3.68 2.18
CA GLU A 86 43.10 -4.26 2.15
C GLU A 86 43.30 -5.11 0.90
N ARG A 87 42.31 -5.90 0.46
CA ARG A 87 42.38 -6.67 -0.77
C ARG A 87 42.60 -5.77 -2.00
N PHE A 88 41.92 -4.62 -2.09
CA PHE A 88 42.11 -3.63 -3.12
C PHE A 88 43.49 -3.00 -3.03
N CYS A 89 43.96 -2.64 -1.85
CA CYS A 89 45.28 -2.04 -1.63
C CYS A 89 46.43 -2.97 -2.06
N LEU A 90 46.34 -4.25 -1.76
CA LEU A 90 47.33 -5.25 -2.17
C LEU A 90 47.39 -5.36 -3.70
N LEU A 91 46.25 -5.40 -4.39
CA LEU A 91 46.21 -5.43 -5.83
C LEU A 91 46.72 -4.12 -6.46
N ILE A 92 46.37 -2.97 -5.88
CA ILE A 92 46.86 -1.65 -6.35
C ILE A 92 48.37 -1.53 -6.16
N LYS A 93 48.95 -2.00 -5.06
CA LYS A 93 50.38 -2.02 -4.81
C LYS A 93 51.13 -2.89 -5.85
N GLN A 94 50.50 -4.03 -6.22
CA GLN A 94 51.07 -4.96 -7.22
C GLN A 94 51.05 -4.38 -8.64
N GLU A 95 49.90 -3.82 -9.06
CA GLU A 95 49.64 -3.39 -10.41
C GLU A 95 50.00 -1.93 -10.70
N ASN A 96 50.12 -1.11 -9.65
CA ASN A 96 50.39 0.34 -9.67
C ASN A 96 49.55 1.10 -10.71
N PRO A 97 48.21 1.02 -10.66
CA PRO A 97 47.34 1.75 -11.57
C PRO A 97 47.23 3.21 -11.16
N ASP A 98 47.03 4.11 -12.13
CA ASP A 98 46.66 5.50 -11.87
C ASP A 98 45.21 5.60 -11.46
N VAL A 99 44.32 4.88 -12.15
CA VAL A 99 42.86 4.91 -11.96
C VAL A 99 42.32 3.49 -11.76
N VAL A 100 41.47 3.34 -10.80
CA VAL A 100 40.74 2.11 -10.51
C VAL A 100 39.23 2.31 -10.72
N VAL A 101 38.64 1.42 -11.51
CA VAL A 101 37.20 1.30 -11.71
C VAL A 101 36.71 0.10 -10.89
N ARG A 102 35.82 0.31 -9.95
CA ARG A 102 35.28 -0.73 -9.06
C ARG A 102 33.86 -1.11 -9.46
N ALA A 103 33.61 -2.40 -9.56
CA ALA A 103 32.29 -3.00 -9.72
C ALA A 103 32.10 -4.18 -8.77
N THR A 104 30.87 -4.67 -8.60
CA THR A 104 30.54 -5.80 -7.72
C THR A 104 30.00 -7.00 -8.49
N GLY A 105 30.34 -8.21 -8.05
CA GLY A 105 30.08 -9.48 -8.74
C GLY A 105 28.64 -9.99 -8.65
N ASP A 106 27.72 -9.20 -8.11
CA ASP A 106 26.28 -9.47 -7.98
C ASP A 106 25.40 -8.55 -8.85
N ASN A 107 26.03 -7.78 -9.75
CA ASN A 107 25.35 -6.79 -10.60
C ASN A 107 25.39 -7.19 -12.09
N PRO A 108 24.65 -8.22 -12.54
CA PRO A 108 24.71 -8.71 -13.92
C PRO A 108 24.16 -7.71 -14.95
N PHE A 109 23.43 -6.69 -14.51
CA PHE A 109 22.81 -5.66 -15.35
C PHE A 109 23.43 -4.27 -15.17
N LEU A 110 24.74 -4.21 -14.95
CA LEU A 110 25.46 -2.95 -14.85
C LEU A 110 25.39 -2.18 -16.17
N PHE A 111 25.23 -0.86 -16.10
CA PHE A 111 25.17 0.04 -17.27
C PHE A 111 26.57 0.34 -17.82
N THR A 112 26.96 -0.38 -18.84
CA THR A 112 28.34 -0.24 -19.43
C THR A 112 28.49 1.07 -20.18
N ASP A 113 27.42 1.61 -20.75
CA ASP A 113 27.40 2.94 -21.38
C ASP A 113 27.58 4.06 -20.34
N ALA A 114 26.91 3.96 -19.18
CA ALA A 114 27.11 4.87 -18.06
C ALA A 114 28.51 4.72 -17.44
N ALA A 115 29.02 3.48 -17.37
CA ALA A 115 30.40 3.23 -16.91
C ALA A 115 31.44 3.88 -17.80
N SER A 116 31.34 3.72 -19.13
CA SER A 116 32.24 4.36 -20.10
C SER A 116 32.13 5.90 -20.03
N PHE A 117 30.92 6.43 -19.88
CA PHE A 117 30.72 7.87 -19.67
C PHE A 117 31.39 8.33 -18.36
N SER A 118 31.24 7.59 -17.25
CA SER A 118 31.84 7.92 -15.96
C SER A 118 33.38 7.99 -16.05
N ILE A 119 34.02 7.02 -16.74
CA ILE A 119 35.49 7.01 -16.92
C ILE A 119 35.91 8.26 -17.67
N LYS A 120 35.29 8.56 -18.81
CA LYS A 120 35.60 9.75 -19.61
C LYS A 120 35.42 11.02 -18.75
N ARG A 121 34.33 11.13 -18.01
CA ARG A 121 34.03 12.30 -17.17
C ARG A 121 35.01 12.47 -16.02
N PHE A 122 35.42 11.37 -15.37
CA PHE A 122 36.46 11.39 -14.35
C PHE A 122 37.81 11.90 -14.91
N LEU A 123 38.22 11.47 -16.09
CA LEU A 123 39.45 11.93 -16.75
C LEU A 123 39.37 13.41 -17.12
N GLU A 124 38.21 13.89 -17.64
CA GLU A 124 37.98 15.31 -17.93
C GLU A 124 38.12 16.19 -16.69
N LEU A 125 37.52 15.76 -15.55
CA LEU A 125 37.64 16.48 -14.27
C LEU A 125 39.12 16.52 -13.82
N ASN A 126 39.83 15.40 -13.87
CA ASN A 126 41.23 15.32 -13.44
C ASN A 126 42.20 16.02 -14.42
N ALA A 127 41.75 16.42 -15.62
CA ALA A 127 42.52 17.30 -16.48
C ALA A 127 42.63 18.75 -15.96
N THR A 128 41.69 19.16 -15.12
CA THR A 128 41.59 20.55 -14.61
C THR A 128 41.85 20.66 -13.11
N SER A 129 41.43 19.68 -12.34
CA SER A 129 41.58 19.68 -10.87
C SER A 129 41.62 18.22 -10.35
N LYS A 130 42.31 17.98 -9.24
CA LYS A 130 42.39 16.66 -8.64
C LYS A 130 41.01 16.24 -8.13
N VAL A 131 40.53 15.08 -8.58
CA VAL A 131 39.33 14.38 -8.04
C VAL A 131 39.78 12.98 -7.62
N ASP A 132 39.64 12.66 -6.34
CA ASP A 132 40.11 11.41 -5.76
C ASP A 132 39.09 10.28 -5.92
N TYR A 133 37.78 10.60 -5.89
CA TYR A 133 36.65 9.67 -6.03
C TYR A 133 35.55 10.25 -6.90
N PHE A 134 34.95 9.40 -7.73
CA PHE A 134 33.84 9.77 -8.59
C PHE A 134 32.81 8.65 -8.73
N THR A 135 31.55 9.01 -8.71
CA THR A 135 30.45 8.14 -9.10
C THR A 135 29.26 8.94 -9.63
N ILE A 136 28.40 8.29 -10.41
CA ILE A 136 27.11 8.87 -10.84
C ILE A 136 26.03 8.51 -9.84
N SER A 137 25.38 9.52 -9.27
CA SER A 137 24.24 9.39 -8.36
C SER A 137 22.91 9.37 -9.13
N GLY A 138 21.93 8.58 -8.66
CA GLY A 138 20.60 8.50 -9.30
C GLY A 138 20.43 7.35 -10.29
N LEU A 139 21.46 6.55 -10.56
CA LEU A 139 21.35 5.29 -11.28
C LEU A 139 20.49 4.25 -10.51
N PRO A 140 19.88 3.26 -11.19
CA PRO A 140 19.31 2.10 -10.53
C PRO A 140 20.34 1.42 -9.61
N HIS A 141 19.89 0.98 -8.44
CA HIS A 141 20.78 0.29 -7.48
C HIS A 141 21.34 -1.01 -8.09
N GLY A 142 22.66 -1.09 -8.21
CA GLY A 142 23.37 -2.20 -8.88
C GLY A 142 23.73 -1.93 -10.35
N SER A 143 23.49 -0.72 -10.88
CA SER A 143 23.81 -0.40 -12.28
C SER A 143 25.06 0.48 -12.43
N GLY A 144 25.57 1.05 -11.34
CA GLY A 144 26.68 1.99 -11.35
C GLY A 144 28.04 1.36 -11.03
N ILE A 145 29.09 2.18 -11.22
CA ILE A 145 30.46 1.91 -10.83
C ILE A 145 30.99 3.01 -9.93
N GLU A 146 32.08 2.73 -9.26
CA GLU A 146 32.89 3.73 -8.54
C GLU A 146 34.26 3.87 -9.20
N ILE A 147 34.81 5.09 -9.26
CA ILE A 147 36.12 5.38 -9.86
C ILE A 147 36.94 6.18 -8.86
N PHE A 148 38.17 5.80 -8.68
CA PHE A 148 39.09 6.51 -7.79
C PHE A 148 40.55 6.41 -8.23
N LEU A 149 41.37 7.35 -7.77
CA LEU A 149 42.79 7.30 -7.96
C LEU A 149 43.41 6.20 -7.08
N GLY A 150 44.27 5.36 -7.69
CA GLY A 150 44.91 4.25 -6.96
C GLY A 150 45.71 4.73 -5.74
N LYS A 151 46.48 5.81 -5.90
CA LYS A 151 47.27 6.43 -4.81
C LYS A 151 46.40 6.97 -3.68
N SER A 152 45.28 7.60 -4.01
CA SER A 152 44.37 8.15 -3.00
C SER A 152 43.72 7.07 -2.16
N LEU A 153 43.40 5.91 -2.76
CA LEU A 153 42.85 4.79 -1.96
C LEU A 153 43.90 4.19 -1.01
N LEU A 154 45.19 4.09 -1.46
CA LEU A 154 46.28 3.64 -0.56
C LEU A 154 46.47 4.58 0.61
N GLU A 155 46.44 5.89 0.35
CA GLU A 155 46.52 6.92 1.41
C GLU A 155 45.30 6.87 2.37
N ALA A 156 44.11 6.66 1.84
CA ALA A 156 42.88 6.55 2.65
C ALA A 156 42.89 5.31 3.55
N ALA A 157 43.37 4.18 3.08
CA ALA A 157 43.49 2.95 3.87
C ALA A 157 44.46 3.07 5.05
N GLU A 158 45.51 3.92 4.93
CA GLU A 158 46.41 4.19 6.05
C GLU A 158 45.79 5.10 7.12
N LYS A 159 44.74 5.84 6.80
CA LYS A 159 44.10 6.83 7.68
C LYS A 159 42.83 6.34 8.37
N THR A 160 42.18 5.28 7.84
CA THR A 160 40.93 4.75 8.42
C THR A 160 41.12 3.44 9.13
N ASN A 161 40.43 3.29 10.28
CA ASN A 161 40.26 2.01 11.00
C ASN A 161 38.77 1.65 11.15
N LEU A 162 37.86 2.28 10.37
CA LEU A 162 36.43 2.06 10.47
C LEU A 162 36.06 0.77 9.74
N PRO A 163 35.39 -0.20 10.41
CA PRO A 163 34.99 -1.45 9.78
C PRO A 163 34.15 -1.28 8.51
N TYR A 164 33.34 -0.21 8.47
CA TYR A 164 32.51 0.13 7.32
C TYR A 164 33.33 0.50 6.08
N ASP A 165 34.43 1.24 6.25
CA ASP A 165 35.34 1.61 5.17
C ASP A 165 36.09 0.39 4.62
N HIS A 166 36.50 -0.52 5.54
CA HIS A 166 37.16 -1.77 5.18
C HIS A 166 36.26 -2.75 4.43
N GLU A 167 34.95 -2.73 4.68
CA GLU A 167 33.97 -3.58 3.95
C GLU A 167 33.57 -2.97 2.60
N HIS A 168 33.41 -1.64 2.51
CA HIS A 168 32.76 -0.99 1.35
C HIS A 168 33.70 -0.24 0.42
N VAL A 169 34.96 -0.03 0.77
CA VAL A 169 36.07 0.60 -0.01
C VAL A 169 35.84 2.09 -0.27
N GLY A 170 34.82 2.48 -1.06
CA GLY A 170 34.53 3.88 -1.40
C GLY A 170 34.41 4.83 -0.20
N PRO A 171 33.76 4.41 0.92
CA PRO A 171 33.64 5.23 2.13
C PRO A 171 34.95 5.74 2.70
N ALA A 172 36.05 4.99 2.55
CA ALA A 172 37.39 5.42 2.96
C ALA A 172 37.83 6.75 2.31
N LEU A 173 37.25 7.06 1.15
CA LEU A 173 37.49 8.34 0.44
C LEU A 173 36.40 9.37 0.72
N TYR A 174 35.13 9.03 0.42
CA TYR A 174 34.07 10.04 0.41
C TYR A 174 33.52 10.40 1.80
N ASN A 175 33.78 9.62 2.85
CA ASN A 175 33.46 10.01 4.22
C ASN A 175 34.52 10.92 4.86
N HIS A 176 35.63 11.17 4.13
CA HIS A 176 36.75 11.99 4.60
C HIS A 176 37.01 13.20 3.66
N PRO A 177 36.01 14.10 3.49
CA PRO A 177 36.10 15.24 2.57
C PRO A 177 37.20 16.24 2.96
N GLU A 178 37.68 16.21 4.20
CA GLU A 178 38.83 16.99 4.66
C GLU A 178 40.16 16.56 4.02
N ASN A 179 40.24 15.32 3.51
CA ASN A 179 41.46 14.75 2.91
C ASN A 179 41.31 14.49 1.41
N PHE A 180 40.09 14.17 0.93
CA PHE A 180 39.87 13.67 -0.41
C PHE A 180 38.73 14.40 -1.12
N VAL A 181 38.92 14.73 -2.39
CA VAL A 181 37.90 15.38 -3.23
C VAL A 181 37.03 14.32 -3.87
N SER A 182 35.75 14.25 -3.46
CA SER A 182 34.77 13.30 -3.95
C SER A 182 33.68 14.00 -4.77
N VAL A 183 33.39 13.48 -5.95
CA VAL A 183 32.36 14.00 -6.87
C VAL A 183 31.26 12.99 -7.07
N PHE A 184 30.02 13.39 -6.77
CA PHE A 184 28.78 12.65 -7.03
C PHE A 184 28.01 13.39 -8.13
N GLU A 185 28.25 13.05 -9.38
CA GLU A 185 27.59 13.72 -10.52
C GLU A 185 26.17 13.14 -10.70
N PRO A 186 25.11 13.97 -10.88
CA PRO A 186 23.77 13.47 -11.15
C PRO A 186 23.70 12.69 -12.46
N ALA A 187 22.96 11.57 -12.48
CA ALA A 187 22.71 10.78 -13.66
C ALA A 187 22.01 11.61 -14.76
N LEU A 188 22.34 11.38 -16.00
CA LEU A 188 21.58 11.89 -17.13
C LEU A 188 20.11 11.42 -17.01
N GLU A 189 19.17 12.20 -17.54
CA GLU A 189 17.73 11.92 -17.46
C GLU A 189 17.40 10.48 -17.87
N LYS A 190 18.00 9.98 -18.95
CA LYS A 190 17.80 8.63 -19.45
C LYS A 190 18.24 7.50 -18.49
N TRP A 191 19.05 7.79 -17.49
CA TRP A 191 19.55 6.84 -16.49
C TRP A 191 19.05 7.12 -15.07
N ASN A 192 18.39 8.25 -14.83
CA ASN A 192 18.00 8.70 -13.48
C ASN A 192 16.76 7.97 -12.96
N PHE A 193 16.96 6.75 -12.46
CA PHE A 193 15.92 5.90 -11.90
C PHE A 193 16.35 5.29 -10.55
N PRO A 194 16.60 6.11 -9.50
CA PRO A 194 17.19 5.66 -8.22
C PRO A 194 16.29 4.69 -7.43
N LYS A 195 15.00 4.60 -7.78
CA LYS A 195 14.07 3.64 -7.16
C LYS A 195 14.10 2.25 -7.79
N LEU A 196 14.74 2.10 -8.93
CA LEU A 196 14.91 0.78 -9.55
C LEU A 196 16.08 0.04 -8.90
N ARG A 197 15.99 -1.30 -8.91
CA ARG A 197 17.00 -2.19 -8.35
C ARG A 197 17.29 -3.33 -9.32
N THR A 198 18.57 -3.56 -9.62
CA THR A 198 19.04 -4.58 -10.56
C THR A 198 20.09 -5.53 -9.96
N THR A 199 20.58 -5.25 -8.75
CA THR A 199 21.50 -6.14 -8.00
C THR A 199 20.80 -7.41 -7.52
N ILE A 200 21.56 -8.50 -7.32
CA ILE A 200 21.08 -9.78 -6.77
C ILE A 200 21.55 -9.92 -5.33
N ASP A 201 20.65 -9.66 -4.37
CA ASP A 201 20.93 -9.84 -2.95
C ASP A 201 20.04 -10.88 -2.27
N THR A 202 18.85 -11.11 -2.81
CA THR A 202 17.84 -12.02 -2.27
C THR A 202 17.43 -13.03 -3.31
N PHE A 203 16.73 -14.08 -2.90
CA PHE A 203 16.16 -15.06 -3.82
C PHE A 203 15.17 -14.41 -4.80
N PHE A 204 14.42 -13.40 -4.33
CA PHE A 204 13.51 -12.65 -5.18
C PHE A 204 14.25 -11.81 -6.24
N ASP A 205 15.34 -11.13 -5.86
CA ASP A 205 16.20 -10.41 -6.83
C ASP A 205 16.71 -11.37 -7.91
N TYR A 206 17.10 -12.57 -7.50
CA TYR A 206 17.56 -13.61 -8.43
C TYR A 206 16.45 -14.03 -9.40
N LYS A 207 15.23 -14.33 -8.90
CA LYS A 207 14.09 -14.64 -9.77
C LYS A 207 13.69 -13.51 -10.71
N LYS A 208 13.79 -12.27 -10.24
CA LYS A 208 13.65 -11.08 -11.08
C LYS A 208 14.73 -11.02 -12.16
N ALA A 209 15.98 -11.30 -11.79
CA ALA A 209 17.10 -11.31 -12.72
C ALA A 209 16.94 -12.37 -13.81
N GLU A 210 16.50 -13.60 -13.50
CA GLU A 210 16.19 -14.64 -14.48
C GLU A 210 15.14 -14.13 -15.51
N LYS A 211 14.09 -13.48 -15.02
CA LYS A 211 13.03 -12.92 -15.86
C LYS A 211 13.55 -11.79 -16.76
N LEU A 212 14.33 -10.84 -16.20
CA LEU A 212 14.96 -9.75 -16.96
C LEU A 212 15.91 -10.31 -18.03
N TYR A 213 16.74 -11.29 -17.65
CA TYR A 213 17.69 -11.93 -18.55
C TYR A 213 17.01 -12.55 -19.78
N LYS A 214 15.86 -13.22 -19.55
CA LYS A 214 15.05 -13.85 -20.61
C LYS A 214 14.37 -12.80 -21.52
N ILE A 215 13.76 -11.77 -20.95
CA ILE A 215 13.06 -10.72 -21.73
C ILE A 215 14.03 -9.91 -22.59
N LEU A 216 15.21 -9.61 -22.03
CA LEU A 216 16.26 -8.85 -22.72
C LEU A 216 17.06 -9.68 -23.72
N ASP A 217 16.79 -11.00 -23.79
CA ASP A 217 17.54 -11.93 -24.64
C ASP A 217 19.08 -11.85 -24.46
N CYS A 218 19.49 -11.73 -23.18
CA CYS A 218 20.91 -11.54 -22.84
C CYS A 218 21.82 -12.71 -23.27
N GLU A 219 21.23 -13.87 -23.59
CA GLU A 219 21.95 -15.01 -24.12
C GLU A 219 22.56 -14.69 -25.51
N ASN A 220 21.75 -14.04 -26.36
CA ASN A 220 22.12 -13.72 -27.75
C ASN A 220 22.62 -12.28 -27.91
N GLN A 221 22.27 -11.39 -26.96
CA GLN A 221 22.66 -9.98 -26.95
C GLN A 221 23.65 -9.72 -25.80
N PRO A 222 24.98 -9.75 -26.06
CA PRO A 222 25.98 -9.66 -24.99
C PRO A 222 26.04 -8.32 -24.30
N ASN A 223 25.68 -7.22 -24.98
CA ASN A 223 25.68 -5.87 -24.42
C ASN A 223 24.29 -5.46 -23.99
N ILE A 224 24.13 -5.21 -22.70
CA ILE A 224 22.85 -4.79 -22.10
C ILE A 224 22.63 -3.32 -22.42
N ASN A 225 21.57 -3.03 -23.16
CA ASN A 225 21.12 -1.66 -23.39
C ASN A 225 20.42 -1.13 -22.13
N SER A 226 20.97 -0.06 -21.53
CA SER A 226 20.48 0.52 -20.29
C SER A 226 19.06 1.06 -20.40
N GLU A 227 18.71 1.71 -21.52
CA GLU A 227 17.36 2.26 -21.74
C GLU A 227 16.32 1.14 -21.86
N LYS A 228 16.67 0.07 -22.60
CA LYS A 228 15.82 -1.12 -22.71
C LYS A 228 15.63 -1.85 -21.38
N LEU A 229 16.69 -1.95 -20.57
CA LEU A 229 16.59 -2.53 -19.23
C LEU A 229 15.66 -1.71 -18.32
N ILE A 230 15.77 -0.37 -18.35
CA ILE A 230 14.88 0.52 -17.60
C ILE A 230 13.42 0.33 -18.05
N GLU A 231 13.19 0.27 -19.37
CA GLU A 231 11.85 0.01 -19.92
C GLU A 231 11.28 -1.31 -19.39
N VAL A 232 12.05 -2.40 -19.47
CA VAL A 232 11.62 -3.72 -18.98
C VAL A 232 11.40 -3.73 -17.46
N CYS A 233 12.28 -3.07 -16.69
CA CYS A 233 12.08 -2.94 -15.22
C CYS A 233 10.79 -2.19 -14.85
N ASN A 234 10.31 -1.32 -15.71
CA ASN A 234 9.09 -0.55 -15.50
C ASN A 234 7.82 -1.26 -15.99
N LEU A 235 7.91 -2.41 -16.65
CA LEU A 235 6.73 -3.21 -16.96
C LEU A 235 5.96 -3.58 -15.68
N ASP A 236 4.65 -3.47 -15.72
CA ASP A 236 3.79 -3.66 -14.53
C ASP A 236 4.03 -5.00 -13.83
N PHE A 237 4.25 -6.08 -14.55
CA PHE A 237 4.49 -7.40 -13.98
C PHE A 237 5.90 -7.59 -13.38
N ILE A 238 6.84 -6.70 -13.70
CA ILE A 238 8.16 -6.62 -13.05
C ILE A 238 8.08 -5.69 -11.83
N LYS A 239 7.49 -4.50 -12.01
CA LYS A 239 7.38 -3.46 -11.00
C LYS A 239 6.43 -3.82 -9.85
N TYR A 240 5.34 -4.53 -10.18
CA TYR A 240 4.32 -4.97 -9.23
C TYR A 240 4.18 -6.50 -9.27
N PRO A 241 5.17 -7.26 -8.80
CA PRO A 241 5.13 -8.71 -8.86
C PRO A 241 4.00 -9.27 -7.98
N ILE A 242 3.22 -10.18 -8.56
CA ILE A 242 2.06 -10.81 -7.92
C ILE A 242 2.36 -12.28 -7.67
N LEU A 243 2.13 -12.76 -6.44
CA LEU A 243 2.22 -14.17 -6.10
C LEU A 243 0.83 -14.78 -5.99
N PHE A 244 0.58 -15.85 -6.72
CA PHE A 244 -0.64 -16.67 -6.62
C PHE A 244 -0.37 -17.90 -5.76
N MET A 245 -1.23 -18.15 -4.78
CA MET A 245 -1.14 -19.27 -3.85
C MET A 245 -2.44 -20.08 -3.87
N PRO A 246 -2.64 -20.96 -4.87
CA PRO A 246 -3.82 -21.80 -4.97
C PRO A 246 -3.89 -22.85 -3.86
N ASN A 247 -5.08 -23.39 -3.65
CA ASN A 247 -5.22 -24.64 -2.90
C ASN A 247 -4.86 -25.84 -3.78
N THR A 248 -3.86 -26.61 -3.37
CA THR A 248 -3.36 -27.80 -4.07
C THR A 248 -3.54 -29.09 -3.26
N GLN A 249 -4.35 -29.03 -2.18
CA GLN A 249 -4.61 -30.20 -1.35
C GLN A 249 -5.42 -31.27 -2.10
N LYS A 250 -4.99 -32.53 -1.96
CA LYS A 250 -5.70 -33.69 -2.52
C LYS A 250 -7.17 -33.71 -2.09
N GLY A 251 -8.07 -34.01 -3.02
CA GLY A 251 -9.51 -34.07 -2.76
C GLY A 251 -10.22 -32.71 -2.75
N LYS A 252 -9.53 -31.62 -3.09
CA LYS A 252 -10.13 -30.26 -3.17
C LYS A 252 -10.41 -29.78 -4.59
N GLY A 253 -10.14 -30.64 -5.58
CA GLY A 253 -10.36 -30.31 -6.99
C GLY A 253 -9.32 -29.34 -7.57
N THR A 254 -9.38 -29.15 -8.89
CA THR A 254 -8.40 -28.33 -9.63
C THR A 254 -8.82 -26.87 -9.87
N GLY A 255 -10.02 -26.48 -9.45
CA GLY A 255 -10.60 -25.17 -9.79
C GLY A 255 -9.78 -23.98 -9.31
N HIS A 256 -9.31 -24.01 -8.07
CA HIS A 256 -8.44 -22.96 -7.49
C HIS A 256 -7.10 -22.87 -8.22
N PHE A 257 -6.52 -24.04 -8.55
CA PHE A 257 -5.26 -24.09 -9.28
C PHE A 257 -5.41 -23.53 -10.70
N ARG A 258 -6.43 -23.97 -11.45
CA ARG A 258 -6.71 -23.49 -12.81
C ARG A 258 -6.92 -21.97 -12.85
N ARG A 259 -7.68 -21.44 -11.91
CA ARG A 259 -7.92 -19.98 -11.81
C ARG A 259 -6.61 -19.23 -11.53
N CYS A 260 -5.82 -19.66 -10.56
CA CYS A 260 -4.54 -19.05 -10.26
C CYS A 260 -3.52 -19.16 -11.39
N LEU A 261 -3.46 -20.31 -12.08
CA LEU A 261 -2.59 -20.54 -13.23
C LEU A 261 -2.95 -19.58 -14.36
N SER A 262 -4.23 -19.51 -14.76
CA SER A 262 -4.69 -18.60 -15.82
C SER A 262 -4.38 -17.13 -15.49
N LEU A 263 -4.62 -16.71 -14.25
CA LEU A 263 -4.29 -15.34 -13.81
C LEU A 263 -2.77 -15.08 -13.76
N ALA A 264 -1.99 -16.10 -13.38
CA ALA A 264 -0.54 -15.98 -13.37
C ALA A 264 0.03 -15.85 -14.78
N GLU A 265 -0.50 -16.60 -15.75
CA GLU A 265 -0.16 -16.46 -17.18
C GLU A 265 -0.47 -15.06 -17.69
N GLU A 266 -1.71 -14.61 -17.50
CA GLU A 266 -2.18 -13.32 -18.02
C GLU A 266 -1.46 -12.11 -17.41
N LEU A 267 -1.02 -12.21 -16.16
CA LEU A 267 -0.34 -11.15 -15.41
C LEU A 267 1.17 -11.39 -15.29
N ASN A 268 1.69 -12.45 -15.89
CA ASN A 268 3.06 -12.90 -15.73
C ASN A 268 3.50 -12.94 -14.25
N GLY A 269 2.57 -13.41 -13.40
CA GLY A 269 2.75 -13.51 -11.95
C GLY A 269 3.52 -14.76 -11.53
N PHE A 270 3.87 -14.86 -10.26
CA PHE A 270 4.48 -16.03 -9.66
C PHE A 270 3.41 -16.99 -9.14
N LEU A 271 3.64 -18.30 -9.29
CA LEU A 271 2.76 -19.34 -8.80
C LEU A 271 3.50 -20.17 -7.74
N PHE A 272 2.98 -20.17 -6.51
CA PHE A 272 3.51 -21.01 -5.43
C PHE A 272 2.86 -22.39 -5.44
N LEU A 273 3.70 -23.42 -5.41
CA LEU A 273 3.34 -24.84 -5.40
C LEU A 273 3.86 -25.48 -4.11
N ASP A 274 2.96 -25.94 -3.24
CA ASP A 274 3.32 -26.58 -1.95
C ASP A 274 3.81 -28.02 -2.13
N PHE A 275 4.77 -28.21 -3.05
CA PHE A 275 5.51 -29.42 -3.34
C PHE A 275 7.00 -29.10 -3.33
N ASN A 276 7.88 -30.04 -2.96
CA ASN A 276 9.31 -29.72 -2.86
C ASN A 276 9.96 -29.45 -4.23
N ASN A 277 9.47 -30.11 -5.27
CA ASN A 277 9.94 -29.95 -6.64
C ASN A 277 8.85 -30.37 -7.67
N LYS A 278 9.14 -30.22 -8.95
CA LYS A 278 8.21 -30.53 -10.04
C LYS A 278 7.84 -32.04 -10.10
N THR A 279 8.73 -32.94 -9.72
CA THR A 279 8.49 -34.41 -9.81
C THR A 279 7.51 -34.90 -8.72
N GLU A 280 7.23 -34.14 -7.70
CA GLU A 280 6.22 -34.43 -6.68
C GLU A 280 4.81 -33.96 -7.05
N LEU A 281 4.67 -33.26 -8.18
CA LEU A 281 3.35 -32.80 -8.63
C LEU A 281 2.49 -33.98 -9.05
N PRO A 282 1.20 -34.03 -8.65
CA PRO A 282 0.24 -34.92 -9.25
C PRO A 282 0.14 -34.67 -10.76
N GLU A 283 0.06 -35.73 -11.55
CA GLU A 283 0.00 -35.71 -13.02
C GLU A 283 -0.98 -34.70 -13.59
N HIS A 284 -2.15 -34.57 -12.98
CA HIS A 284 -3.17 -33.61 -13.42
C HIS A 284 -2.79 -32.12 -13.22
N PHE A 285 -1.89 -31.79 -12.26
CA PHE A 285 -1.33 -30.43 -12.12
C PHE A 285 -0.16 -30.24 -13.08
N GLU A 286 0.67 -31.27 -13.25
CA GLU A 286 1.78 -31.25 -14.20
C GLU A 286 1.28 -31.02 -15.63
N ASN A 287 0.27 -31.77 -16.07
CA ASN A 287 -0.38 -31.59 -17.38
C ASN A 287 -0.95 -30.19 -17.59
N LEU A 288 -1.46 -29.55 -16.54
CA LEU A 288 -1.94 -28.17 -16.62
C LEU A 288 -0.79 -27.17 -16.78
N LEU A 289 0.32 -27.40 -16.10
CA LEU A 289 1.52 -26.54 -16.22
C LEU A 289 2.17 -26.68 -17.59
N GLU A 290 2.31 -27.89 -18.10
CA GLU A 290 2.90 -28.17 -19.42
C GLU A 290 2.11 -27.54 -20.58
N ASN A 291 0.78 -27.44 -20.42
CA ASN A 291 -0.10 -26.78 -21.39
C ASN A 291 -0.26 -25.28 -21.13
N SER A 292 0.50 -24.70 -20.19
CA SER A 292 0.47 -23.28 -19.86
C SER A 292 1.61 -22.52 -20.57
N ASN A 293 1.44 -21.19 -20.70
CA ASN A 293 2.49 -20.30 -21.19
C ASN A 293 3.25 -19.62 -20.04
N LEU A 294 3.08 -20.09 -18.81
CA LEU A 294 3.78 -19.54 -17.66
C LEU A 294 5.25 -19.96 -17.68
N TRP A 295 6.17 -19.02 -17.49
CA TRP A 295 7.60 -19.31 -17.46
C TRP A 295 7.99 -20.12 -16.23
N ASP A 296 8.96 -21.03 -16.36
CA ASP A 296 9.46 -21.82 -15.25
C ASP A 296 10.02 -20.93 -14.12
N GLU A 297 10.61 -19.79 -14.44
CA GLU A 297 11.10 -18.81 -13.49
C GLU A 297 10.01 -18.16 -12.62
N ASN A 298 8.75 -18.32 -13.02
CA ASN A 298 7.59 -17.88 -12.26
C ASN A 298 7.11 -18.92 -11.24
N LEU A 299 7.62 -20.16 -11.31
CA LEU A 299 7.23 -21.22 -10.38
C LEU A 299 8.09 -21.18 -9.11
N ILE A 300 7.43 -21.26 -7.96
CA ILE A 300 8.09 -21.34 -6.65
C ILE A 300 7.65 -22.62 -5.95
N PHE A 301 8.57 -23.58 -5.85
CA PHE A 301 8.34 -24.85 -5.21
C PHE A 301 8.76 -24.86 -3.74
N GLY A 302 7.91 -25.44 -2.89
CA GLY A 302 8.23 -25.82 -1.53
C GLY A 302 8.31 -24.70 -0.50
N LYS A 303 8.08 -25.11 0.75
CA LYS A 303 8.05 -24.20 1.92
C LYS A 303 9.41 -23.58 2.20
N GLU A 304 10.51 -24.24 1.90
CA GLU A 304 11.86 -23.72 2.15
C GLU A 304 12.17 -22.49 1.26
N ASN A 305 11.82 -22.55 -0.03
CA ASN A 305 11.95 -21.39 -0.91
C ASN A 305 11.04 -20.24 -0.46
N LEU A 306 9.81 -20.58 -0.01
CA LEU A 306 8.89 -19.59 0.52
C LEU A 306 9.43 -18.94 1.81
N LYS A 307 10.07 -19.70 2.70
CA LYS A 307 10.73 -19.16 3.90
C LYS A 307 11.89 -18.25 3.54
N LYS A 308 12.74 -18.63 2.59
CA LYS A 308 13.83 -17.77 2.09
C LYS A 308 13.32 -16.42 1.56
N LEU A 309 12.15 -16.40 0.93
CA LEU A 309 11.50 -15.16 0.49
C LEU A 309 10.97 -14.31 1.67
N ALA A 310 10.59 -14.94 2.79
CA ALA A 310 10.04 -14.26 3.97
C ALA A 310 11.12 -13.81 4.96
N GLU A 311 12.24 -14.51 5.00
CA GLU A 311 13.36 -14.25 5.91
C GLU A 311 14.32 -13.22 5.26
N ASN A 312 14.95 -12.38 6.06
CA ASN A 312 16.01 -11.44 5.63
C ASN A 312 15.60 -10.30 4.69
N GLN A 313 14.33 -9.89 4.64
CA GLN A 313 13.92 -8.75 3.84
C GLN A 313 13.43 -7.59 4.70
N SER A 314 13.94 -6.39 4.45
CA SER A 314 13.42 -5.15 5.03
C SER A 314 12.05 -4.78 4.45
N GLU A 315 11.77 -5.21 3.22
CA GLU A 315 10.51 -4.96 2.49
C GLU A 315 9.88 -6.27 2.00
N LYS A 316 8.58 -6.24 1.80
CA LYS A 316 7.84 -7.39 1.26
C LYS A 316 8.18 -7.61 -0.21
N PRO A 317 8.56 -8.84 -0.64
CA PRO A 317 9.06 -9.09 -2.00
C PRO A 317 7.98 -8.98 -3.08
N PHE A 318 6.70 -9.17 -2.71
CA PHE A 318 5.58 -9.08 -3.65
C PHE A 318 4.71 -7.87 -3.34
N SER A 319 4.26 -7.19 -4.37
CA SER A 319 3.27 -6.11 -4.25
C SER A 319 1.91 -6.66 -3.81
N LEU A 320 1.62 -7.91 -4.19
CA LEU A 320 0.36 -8.59 -3.87
C LEU A 320 0.55 -10.11 -3.77
N VAL A 321 -0.08 -10.72 -2.77
CA VAL A 321 -0.27 -12.17 -2.66
C VAL A 321 -1.75 -12.48 -2.80
N VAL A 322 -2.11 -13.28 -3.80
CA VAL A 322 -3.48 -13.74 -4.05
C VAL A 322 -3.65 -15.14 -3.46
N LEU A 323 -4.49 -15.26 -2.45
CA LEU A 323 -4.91 -16.53 -1.88
C LEU A 323 -6.19 -17.01 -2.57
N ASP A 324 -6.17 -18.22 -3.07
CA ASP A 324 -7.33 -18.86 -3.67
C ASP A 324 -7.57 -20.22 -3.01
N SER A 325 -8.41 -20.20 -1.99
CA SER A 325 -8.72 -21.38 -1.18
C SER A 325 -10.14 -21.26 -0.63
N PHE A 326 -10.87 -22.36 -0.60
CA PHE A 326 -12.21 -22.37 0.01
C PHE A 326 -12.19 -21.99 1.51
N VAL A 327 -11.16 -22.42 2.24
CA VAL A 327 -10.85 -21.98 3.61
C VAL A 327 -9.33 -21.92 3.74
N THR A 328 -8.78 -20.73 3.91
CA THR A 328 -7.33 -20.56 4.03
C THR A 328 -6.81 -21.02 5.39
N PRO A 329 -5.82 -21.96 5.43
CA PRO A 329 -5.16 -22.36 6.67
C PRO A 329 -4.37 -21.21 7.32
N LYS A 330 -4.22 -21.25 8.65
CA LYS A 330 -3.50 -20.21 9.41
C LYS A 330 -2.07 -20.03 8.92
N GLU A 331 -1.32 -21.12 8.76
CA GLU A 331 0.07 -21.08 8.29
C GLU A 331 0.20 -20.39 6.92
N LYS A 332 -0.70 -20.70 6.00
CA LYS A 332 -0.71 -20.11 4.67
C LYS A 332 -0.99 -18.60 4.71
N ALA A 333 -1.96 -18.16 5.54
CA ALA A 333 -2.23 -16.75 5.75
C ALA A 333 -1.06 -16.03 6.43
N ASP A 334 -0.39 -16.68 7.37
CA ASP A 334 0.81 -16.16 8.07
C ASP A 334 1.96 -15.92 7.09
N PHE A 335 2.25 -16.88 6.24
CA PHE A 335 3.27 -16.74 5.21
C PHE A 335 2.91 -15.66 4.20
N ALA A 336 1.70 -15.71 3.66
CA ALA A 336 1.23 -14.73 2.67
C ALA A 336 1.39 -13.29 3.17
N SER A 337 1.00 -13.03 4.43
CA SER A 337 1.07 -11.68 5.02
C SER A 337 2.50 -11.14 5.21
N LYS A 338 3.51 -12.03 5.28
CA LYS A 338 4.92 -11.65 5.32
C LYS A 338 5.48 -11.33 3.94
N LEU A 339 4.93 -11.96 2.90
CA LEU A 339 5.42 -11.84 1.52
C LEU A 339 4.85 -10.64 0.77
N GLY A 340 3.65 -10.19 1.09
CA GLY A 340 2.98 -9.09 0.42
C GLY A 340 1.69 -8.67 1.14
N LYS A 341 0.98 -7.68 0.59
CA LYS A 341 -0.42 -7.47 0.96
C LYS A 341 -1.26 -8.61 0.41
N VAL A 342 -2.30 -9.01 1.14
CA VAL A 342 -3.04 -10.24 0.86
C VAL A 342 -4.43 -9.92 0.32
N LEU A 343 -4.72 -10.40 -0.90
CA LEU A 343 -6.06 -10.51 -1.47
C LEU A 343 -6.50 -11.98 -1.38
N SER A 344 -7.67 -12.25 -0.79
CA SER A 344 -8.25 -13.60 -0.80
C SER A 344 -9.52 -13.65 -1.66
N LEU A 345 -9.64 -14.69 -2.48
CA LEU A 345 -10.76 -14.92 -3.38
C LEU A 345 -11.69 -15.96 -2.78
N ASP A 346 -12.98 -15.64 -2.67
CA ASP A 346 -14.07 -16.56 -2.26
C ASP A 346 -13.79 -17.34 -0.94
N ASP A 347 -12.96 -16.81 -0.05
CA ASP A 347 -12.52 -17.49 1.16
C ASP A 347 -13.64 -17.60 2.20
N GLY A 348 -14.04 -18.82 2.51
CA GLY A 348 -15.04 -19.14 3.52
C GLY A 348 -14.57 -19.04 4.97
N GLN A 349 -13.34 -18.57 5.22
CA GLN A 349 -12.76 -18.43 6.55
C GLN A 349 -13.59 -17.47 7.42
N GLU A 350 -13.93 -17.88 8.64
CA GLU A 350 -14.65 -17.06 9.61
C GLU A 350 -13.79 -16.72 10.86
N ASN A 351 -12.61 -17.32 11.02
CA ASN A 351 -11.72 -17.03 12.14
C ASN A 351 -11.15 -15.60 12.05
N PRO A 352 -11.43 -14.72 13.03
CA PRO A 352 -10.98 -13.33 13.01
C PRO A 352 -9.46 -13.16 13.01
N GLU A 353 -8.70 -14.10 13.58
CA GLU A 353 -7.24 -14.07 13.60
C GLU A 353 -6.67 -14.25 12.19
N ILE A 354 -7.22 -15.18 11.43
CA ILE A 354 -6.81 -15.45 10.03
C ILE A 354 -7.29 -14.31 9.12
N LEU A 355 -8.55 -13.90 9.29
CA LEU A 355 -9.11 -12.76 8.55
C LEU A 355 -8.33 -11.45 8.78
N GLY A 356 -7.74 -11.28 9.97
CA GLY A 356 -6.87 -10.14 10.29
C GLY A 356 -5.64 -10.01 9.39
N LYS A 357 -5.18 -11.10 8.79
CA LYS A 357 -4.03 -11.17 7.87
C LYS A 357 -4.40 -10.91 6.42
N ILE A 358 -5.68 -11.03 6.07
CA ILE A 358 -6.21 -10.76 4.74
C ILE A 358 -6.51 -9.27 4.64
N ASN A 359 -5.78 -8.55 3.79
CA ASN A 359 -5.96 -7.11 3.60
C ASN A 359 -7.25 -6.80 2.83
N TYR A 360 -7.58 -7.61 1.83
CA TYR A 360 -8.79 -7.45 1.02
C TYR A 360 -9.43 -8.81 0.75
N LEU A 361 -10.74 -8.92 0.92
CA LEU A 361 -11.51 -10.13 0.68
C LEU A 361 -12.53 -9.85 -0.43
N LEU A 362 -12.39 -10.56 -1.55
CA LEU A 362 -13.27 -10.47 -2.71
C LEU A 362 -14.11 -11.74 -2.82
N ASP A 363 -15.44 -11.58 -2.77
CA ASP A 363 -16.38 -12.66 -3.09
C ASP A 363 -16.85 -12.51 -4.54
N ILE A 364 -16.42 -13.42 -5.37
CA ILE A 364 -16.87 -13.56 -6.76
C ILE A 364 -18.10 -14.46 -6.81
N ILE A 365 -18.11 -15.54 -6.03
CA ILE A 365 -19.25 -16.42 -5.87
C ILE A 365 -20.11 -15.92 -4.70
N PRO A 366 -21.46 -15.85 -4.83
CA PRO A 366 -22.33 -15.41 -3.76
C PRO A 366 -22.13 -16.20 -2.44
N SER A 367 -21.96 -15.46 -1.34
CA SER A 367 -21.59 -16.01 -0.03
C SER A 367 -22.44 -15.46 1.13
N SER A 368 -23.71 -15.14 0.88
CA SER A 368 -24.60 -14.41 1.78
C SER A 368 -24.80 -15.03 3.18
N LYS A 369 -24.53 -16.32 3.35
CA LYS A 369 -24.70 -17.05 4.63
C LYS A 369 -23.43 -17.15 5.48
N LEU A 370 -22.29 -16.64 5.03
CA LEU A 370 -21.05 -16.60 5.83
C LEU A 370 -21.12 -15.46 6.85
N LYS A 371 -20.62 -15.74 8.07
CA LYS A 371 -20.58 -14.78 9.19
C LYS A 371 -19.42 -13.78 9.10
N ARG A 372 -18.93 -13.52 7.90
CA ARG A 372 -17.87 -12.57 7.63
C ARG A 372 -18.31 -11.51 6.64
N SER A 373 -17.66 -10.36 6.64
CA SER A 373 -17.92 -9.30 5.66
C SER A 373 -16.76 -9.23 4.67
N PRO A 374 -17.00 -9.50 3.37
CA PRO A 374 -16.01 -9.22 2.35
C PRO A 374 -15.88 -7.71 2.12
N ASN A 375 -14.81 -7.30 1.46
CA ASN A 375 -14.66 -5.95 0.96
C ASN A 375 -15.63 -5.70 -0.20
N TRP A 376 -15.67 -6.62 -1.13
CA TRP A 376 -16.51 -6.51 -2.32
C TRP A 376 -17.15 -7.86 -2.67
N LYS A 377 -18.36 -7.79 -3.21
CA LYS A 377 -19.09 -8.92 -3.81
C LYS A 377 -19.37 -8.54 -5.23
N ASN A 378 -18.76 -9.24 -6.17
CA ASN A 378 -18.93 -8.93 -7.58
C ASN A 378 -19.00 -10.20 -8.43
N THR A 379 -20.21 -10.59 -8.81
CA THR A 379 -20.48 -11.76 -9.67
C THR A 379 -20.14 -11.49 -11.14
N ASP A 380 -19.91 -10.26 -11.56
CA ASP A 380 -19.51 -9.94 -12.94
C ASP A 380 -18.12 -10.46 -13.29
N PHE A 381 -17.30 -10.77 -12.26
CA PHE A 381 -16.02 -11.47 -12.43
C PHE A 381 -16.15 -12.96 -12.74
N ILE A 382 -17.34 -13.54 -12.71
CA ILE A 382 -17.56 -14.92 -13.17
C ILE A 382 -17.50 -14.91 -14.70
N PRO A 383 -16.58 -15.67 -15.32
CA PRO A 383 -16.44 -15.68 -16.76
C PRO A 383 -17.75 -16.12 -17.44
N LYS A 384 -18.33 -15.27 -18.27
CA LYS A 384 -19.56 -15.58 -19.01
C LYS A 384 -19.20 -16.40 -20.26
N PRO A 385 -19.94 -17.50 -20.59
CA PRO A 385 -19.74 -18.21 -21.82
C PRO A 385 -20.14 -17.34 -23.01
N LYS A 386 -19.34 -17.39 -24.08
CA LYS A 386 -19.65 -16.71 -25.36
C LYS A 386 -20.85 -17.36 -26.02
N ASN A 387 -20.89 -18.68 -25.95
CA ASN A 387 -21.96 -19.47 -26.57
C ASN A 387 -23.11 -19.71 -25.58
N LYS A 388 -24.34 -19.45 -26.04
CA LYS A 388 -25.56 -19.65 -25.25
C LYS A 388 -26.58 -20.49 -26.03
N LYS A 389 -27.44 -21.22 -25.30
CA LYS A 389 -28.59 -21.83 -25.92
C LYS A 389 -29.52 -20.76 -26.48
N THR A 390 -29.88 -20.92 -27.73
CA THR A 390 -30.86 -20.06 -28.44
C THR A 390 -32.31 -20.46 -28.11
N GLU A 391 -32.56 -21.75 -27.86
CA GLU A 391 -33.87 -22.29 -27.52
C GLU A 391 -34.00 -22.62 -26.04
N LYS A 392 -35.19 -22.42 -25.49
CA LYS A 392 -35.49 -22.82 -24.12
C LYS A 392 -35.55 -24.34 -24.01
N VAL A 393 -34.95 -24.86 -22.95
CA VAL A 393 -35.00 -26.31 -22.64
C VAL A 393 -36.41 -26.69 -22.21
N SER A 394 -37.19 -27.28 -23.13
CA SER A 394 -38.55 -27.77 -22.87
C SER A 394 -38.55 -29.27 -22.48
N GLN A 395 -37.52 -30.01 -22.86
CA GLN A 395 -37.31 -31.42 -22.52
C GLN A 395 -35.83 -31.68 -22.28
N ILE A 396 -35.49 -32.33 -21.19
CA ILE A 396 -34.10 -32.65 -20.81
C ILE A 396 -33.73 -34.01 -21.39
N LYS A 397 -32.93 -34.02 -22.45
CA LYS A 397 -32.43 -35.21 -23.14
C LYS A 397 -30.95 -35.47 -22.88
N THR A 398 -30.18 -34.43 -22.75
CA THR A 398 -28.73 -34.49 -22.57
C THR A 398 -28.32 -33.88 -21.24
N GLY A 399 -27.36 -34.49 -20.54
CA GLY A 399 -26.83 -34.02 -19.28
C GLY A 399 -25.31 -34.05 -19.23
N LEU A 400 -24.70 -33.04 -18.64
CA LEU A 400 -23.27 -33.01 -18.28
C LEU A 400 -23.13 -33.18 -16.78
N ILE A 401 -22.27 -34.09 -16.35
CA ILE A 401 -21.91 -34.29 -14.94
C ILE A 401 -20.48 -33.80 -14.74
N SER A 402 -20.28 -32.69 -14.00
CA SER A 402 -19.00 -32.11 -13.71
C SER A 402 -18.94 -31.71 -12.22
N ILE A 403 -18.42 -32.60 -11.37
CA ILE A 403 -18.40 -32.43 -9.91
C ILE A 403 -17.00 -32.05 -9.40
N GLY A 404 -16.25 -31.29 -10.19
CA GLY A 404 -14.85 -30.98 -9.97
C GLY A 404 -13.92 -32.11 -10.38
N GLY A 405 -12.61 -31.84 -10.33
CA GLY A 405 -11.62 -32.77 -10.89
C GLY A 405 -11.51 -34.14 -10.21
N GLU A 406 -11.87 -34.29 -8.94
CA GLU A 406 -11.54 -35.48 -8.15
C GLU A 406 -12.76 -36.21 -7.54
N ASP A 407 -13.96 -35.67 -7.54
CA ASP A 407 -15.21 -36.20 -6.94
C ASP A 407 -15.02 -37.18 -5.74
N PRO A 408 -14.32 -36.79 -4.63
CA PRO A 408 -14.05 -37.71 -3.51
C PRO A 408 -15.33 -38.16 -2.82
N ALA A 409 -16.45 -37.51 -3.10
CA ALA A 409 -17.76 -37.87 -2.59
C ALA A 409 -18.48 -38.93 -3.44
N GLY A 410 -18.00 -39.28 -4.65
CA GLY A 410 -18.58 -40.29 -5.52
C GLY A 410 -19.98 -39.98 -6.03
N PHE A 411 -20.28 -38.73 -6.30
CA PHE A 411 -21.57 -38.32 -6.88
C PHE A 411 -21.68 -38.63 -8.37
N THR A 412 -20.56 -38.64 -9.11
CA THR A 412 -20.53 -38.82 -10.56
C THR A 412 -21.21 -40.10 -10.99
N ASN A 413 -20.81 -41.26 -10.43
CA ASN A 413 -21.41 -42.54 -10.76
C ASN A 413 -22.89 -42.67 -10.31
N LEU A 414 -23.21 -42.11 -9.12
CA LEU A 414 -24.59 -42.11 -8.63
C LEU A 414 -25.50 -41.30 -9.57
N ALA A 415 -25.05 -40.14 -10.01
CA ALA A 415 -25.77 -39.27 -10.93
C ALA A 415 -25.92 -39.90 -12.31
N LYS A 416 -24.85 -40.49 -12.89
CA LYS A 416 -24.86 -41.18 -14.18
C LYS A 416 -25.91 -42.29 -14.21
N ILE A 417 -25.90 -43.16 -13.20
CA ILE A 417 -26.87 -44.24 -13.08
C ILE A 417 -28.30 -43.71 -12.92
N ALA A 418 -28.49 -42.70 -12.07
CA ALA A 418 -29.80 -42.18 -11.74
C ALA A 418 -30.44 -41.44 -12.93
N LEU A 419 -29.69 -40.61 -13.65
CA LEU A 419 -30.13 -39.88 -14.83
C LEU A 419 -30.35 -40.83 -16.03
N GLY A 420 -29.51 -41.85 -16.20
CA GLY A 420 -29.68 -42.89 -17.20
C GLY A 420 -30.99 -43.68 -17.04
N LYS A 421 -31.43 -43.96 -15.80
CA LYS A 421 -32.75 -44.59 -15.52
C LYS A 421 -33.93 -43.69 -15.85
N LEU A 422 -33.71 -42.39 -16.09
CA LEU A 422 -34.70 -41.43 -16.56
C LEU A 422 -34.63 -41.20 -18.08
N GLY A 423 -33.72 -41.89 -18.80
CA GLY A 423 -33.55 -41.76 -20.25
C GLY A 423 -32.68 -40.54 -20.66
N ILE A 424 -31.99 -39.89 -19.73
CA ILE A 424 -31.12 -38.76 -20.01
C ILE A 424 -29.74 -39.29 -20.39
N LYS A 425 -29.24 -38.95 -21.58
CA LYS A 425 -27.88 -39.30 -22.04
C LYS A 425 -26.90 -38.38 -21.33
N THR A 426 -25.93 -38.97 -20.58
CA THR A 426 -24.99 -38.18 -19.77
C THR A 426 -23.57 -38.26 -20.28
N THR A 427 -22.87 -37.14 -20.28
CA THR A 427 -21.41 -37.01 -20.44
C THR A 427 -20.81 -36.69 -19.08
N THR A 428 -19.69 -37.29 -18.70
CA THR A 428 -18.95 -37.02 -17.46
C THR A 428 -17.68 -36.26 -17.78
N VAL A 429 -17.34 -35.30 -16.95
CA VAL A 429 -16.08 -34.50 -16.99
C VAL A 429 -15.40 -34.64 -15.67
N ASP A 430 -14.20 -35.16 -15.70
CA ASP A 430 -13.28 -35.32 -14.56
C ASP A 430 -11.83 -35.08 -15.01
N VAL A 431 -10.87 -35.49 -14.20
CA VAL A 431 -9.45 -35.34 -14.50
C VAL A 431 -9.00 -36.23 -15.65
N GLU A 432 -9.57 -37.43 -15.74
CA GLU A 432 -9.23 -38.41 -16.76
C GLU A 432 -9.89 -38.10 -18.12
N ASN A 433 -11.05 -37.43 -18.09
CA ASN A 433 -11.85 -37.07 -19.27
C ASN A 433 -12.12 -35.56 -19.32
N PRO A 434 -11.10 -34.72 -19.49
CA PRO A 434 -11.29 -33.27 -19.52
C PRO A 434 -11.96 -32.83 -20.83
N ILE A 435 -12.87 -31.85 -20.76
CA ILE A 435 -13.35 -31.14 -21.94
C ILE A 435 -12.58 -29.83 -22.01
N PRO A 436 -11.77 -29.60 -23.06
CA PRO A 436 -11.11 -28.33 -23.30
C PRO A 436 -12.13 -27.19 -23.37
N ASN A 437 -11.85 -26.06 -22.74
CA ASN A 437 -12.75 -24.89 -22.73
C ASN A 437 -14.20 -25.24 -22.31
N LEU A 438 -14.38 -26.08 -21.29
CA LEU A 438 -15.68 -26.55 -20.82
C LEU A 438 -16.75 -25.45 -20.78
N LYS A 439 -16.41 -24.25 -20.36
CA LYS A 439 -17.30 -23.09 -20.29
C LYS A 439 -18.02 -22.80 -21.62
N GLU A 440 -17.31 -22.91 -22.74
CA GLU A 440 -17.86 -22.63 -24.07
C GLU A 440 -18.66 -23.82 -24.65
N GLU A 441 -18.63 -24.97 -23.98
CA GLU A 441 -19.35 -26.20 -24.40
C GLU A 441 -20.66 -26.44 -23.63
N LEU A 442 -20.88 -25.68 -22.50
CA LEU A 442 -22.02 -25.89 -21.60
C LEU A 442 -23.38 -25.74 -22.31
N TYR A 443 -23.49 -24.88 -23.30
CA TYR A 443 -24.72 -24.63 -24.04
C TYR A 443 -25.22 -25.88 -24.82
N LYS A 444 -24.34 -26.85 -25.08
CA LYS A 444 -24.70 -28.09 -25.80
C LYS A 444 -25.56 -29.04 -24.96
N TYR A 445 -25.59 -28.87 -23.64
CA TYR A 445 -26.29 -29.78 -22.72
C TYR A 445 -27.57 -29.11 -22.20
N ASP A 446 -28.63 -29.92 -21.99
CA ASP A 446 -29.91 -29.47 -21.46
C ASP A 446 -29.83 -29.32 -19.94
N LEU A 447 -29.09 -30.22 -19.28
CA LEU A 447 -28.89 -30.27 -17.82
C LEU A 447 -27.41 -30.30 -17.48
N ILE A 448 -27.02 -29.45 -16.54
CA ILE A 448 -25.69 -29.51 -15.94
C ILE A 448 -25.83 -29.88 -14.46
N LEU A 449 -25.18 -30.99 -14.10
CA LEU A 449 -25.09 -31.42 -12.72
C LEU A 449 -23.67 -31.18 -12.22
N THR A 450 -23.54 -30.25 -11.23
CA THR A 450 -22.26 -29.82 -10.72
C THR A 450 -22.33 -29.53 -9.20
N HIS A 451 -21.27 -29.09 -8.60
CA HIS A 451 -21.26 -28.56 -7.22
C HIS A 451 -21.36 -27.04 -7.22
N TYR A 452 -21.50 -26.44 -6.04
CA TYR A 452 -21.52 -24.98 -5.90
C TYR A 452 -20.15 -24.38 -6.23
N GLY A 453 -20.04 -23.71 -7.34
CA GLY A 453 -18.79 -23.14 -7.89
C GLY A 453 -19.07 -22.41 -9.22
N PHE A 454 -18.03 -21.96 -9.91
CA PHE A 454 -18.14 -21.18 -11.17
C PHE A 454 -19.00 -21.88 -12.23
N THR A 455 -18.77 -23.18 -12.44
CA THR A 455 -19.50 -23.97 -13.44
C THR A 455 -21.03 -23.89 -13.25
N ALA A 456 -21.53 -23.72 -12.01
CA ALA A 456 -22.96 -23.57 -11.77
C ALA A 456 -23.52 -22.27 -12.37
N PHE A 457 -22.78 -21.17 -12.23
CA PHE A 457 -23.18 -19.86 -12.74
C PHE A 457 -22.92 -19.75 -14.26
N GLU A 458 -21.81 -20.30 -14.74
CA GLU A 458 -21.48 -20.37 -16.16
C GLU A 458 -22.57 -21.19 -16.92
N ALA A 459 -22.98 -22.33 -16.37
CA ALA A 459 -24.03 -23.17 -16.95
C ALA A 459 -25.39 -22.46 -17.01
N LYS A 460 -25.76 -21.75 -15.95
CA LYS A 460 -26.95 -20.89 -15.90
C LYS A 460 -26.89 -19.79 -16.95
N ALA A 461 -25.71 -19.13 -17.09
CA ALA A 461 -25.51 -18.11 -18.11
C ALA A 461 -25.50 -18.65 -19.54
N ALA A 462 -25.08 -19.90 -19.75
CA ALA A 462 -25.15 -20.63 -21.04
C ALA A 462 -26.57 -21.09 -21.41
N GLY A 463 -27.58 -20.92 -20.52
CA GLY A 463 -28.97 -21.31 -20.76
C GLY A 463 -29.29 -22.77 -20.45
N ALA A 464 -28.40 -23.52 -19.81
CA ALA A 464 -28.66 -24.89 -19.36
C ALA A 464 -29.46 -24.92 -18.06
N LYS A 465 -30.23 -25.97 -17.81
CA LYS A 465 -30.82 -26.23 -16.48
C LYS A 465 -29.72 -26.72 -15.53
N VAL A 466 -29.74 -26.30 -14.28
CA VAL A 466 -28.65 -26.60 -13.32
C VAL A 466 -29.18 -27.31 -12.10
N ILE A 467 -28.58 -28.45 -11.76
CA ILE A 467 -28.76 -29.14 -10.48
C ILE A 467 -27.41 -29.20 -9.78
N LEU A 468 -27.38 -28.81 -8.51
CA LEU A 468 -26.15 -28.89 -7.69
C LEU A 468 -26.18 -30.12 -6.79
N VAL A 469 -24.96 -30.61 -6.45
CA VAL A 469 -24.79 -31.65 -5.45
C VAL A 469 -24.21 -31.10 -4.17
N ALA A 470 -24.67 -31.59 -3.04
CA ALA A 470 -24.24 -31.18 -1.72
C ALA A 470 -22.93 -31.87 -1.31
N THR A 471 -21.79 -31.41 -1.83
CA THR A 471 -20.46 -31.94 -1.46
C THR A 471 -20.09 -31.59 -0.01
N THR A 472 -20.55 -30.45 0.51
CA THR A 472 -20.40 -30.04 1.89
C THR A 472 -21.69 -29.41 2.42
N LYS A 473 -21.84 -29.31 3.78
CA LYS A 473 -22.96 -28.61 4.40
C LYS A 473 -23.02 -27.12 3.98
N LEU A 474 -21.87 -26.50 3.80
CA LEU A 474 -21.80 -25.11 3.37
C LEU A 474 -22.25 -24.95 1.92
N HIS A 475 -21.77 -25.80 0.99
CA HIS A 475 -22.22 -25.79 -0.40
C HIS A 475 -23.74 -25.96 -0.52
N LYS A 476 -24.33 -26.88 0.28
CA LYS A 476 -25.78 -27.04 0.33
C LYS A 476 -26.50 -25.76 0.78
N THR A 477 -25.97 -25.08 1.80
CA THR A 477 -26.56 -23.86 2.33
C THR A 477 -26.49 -22.72 1.31
N LEU A 478 -25.34 -22.54 0.69
CA LEU A 478 -25.10 -21.50 -0.33
C LEU A 478 -25.96 -21.78 -1.59
N ALA A 479 -25.96 -23.01 -2.09
CA ALA A 479 -26.77 -23.39 -3.24
C ALA A 479 -28.25 -23.03 -3.04
N LYS A 480 -28.81 -23.39 -1.88
CA LYS A 480 -30.21 -23.06 -1.54
C LYS A 480 -30.46 -21.56 -1.41
N SER A 481 -29.52 -20.80 -0.86
CA SER A 481 -29.68 -19.34 -0.72
C SER A 481 -29.71 -18.61 -2.06
N GLU A 482 -29.07 -19.19 -3.09
CA GLU A 482 -29.01 -18.66 -4.47
C GLU A 482 -30.07 -19.28 -5.39
N GLY A 483 -31.05 -20.02 -4.81
CA GLY A 483 -32.16 -20.56 -5.53
C GLY A 483 -31.86 -21.80 -6.40
N PHE A 484 -30.70 -22.43 -6.21
CA PHE A 484 -30.38 -23.68 -6.93
C PHE A 484 -31.04 -24.90 -6.29
N ILE A 485 -31.50 -25.81 -7.11
CA ILE A 485 -31.87 -27.18 -6.69
C ILE A 485 -30.59 -27.89 -6.27
N CYS A 486 -30.53 -28.37 -5.01
CA CYS A 486 -29.35 -29.02 -4.46
C CYS A 486 -29.70 -30.41 -3.91
N LEU A 487 -29.05 -31.45 -4.45
CA LEU A 487 -29.30 -32.86 -4.14
C LEU A 487 -28.23 -33.44 -3.19
N GLU A 488 -28.68 -34.35 -2.31
CA GLU A 488 -27.80 -35.19 -1.49
C GLU A 488 -27.74 -36.62 -2.05
N LYS A 489 -26.77 -37.44 -1.64
CA LYS A 489 -26.60 -38.83 -2.11
C LYS A 489 -27.88 -39.65 -1.99
N LYS A 490 -28.68 -39.46 -0.94
CA LYS A 490 -29.96 -40.17 -0.75
C LYS A 490 -30.99 -39.84 -1.81
N ASP A 491 -30.94 -38.64 -2.38
CA ASP A 491 -31.92 -38.18 -3.37
C ASP A 491 -31.76 -38.92 -4.71
N PHE A 492 -30.53 -39.33 -5.08
CA PHE A 492 -30.22 -40.10 -6.27
C PHE A 492 -30.77 -41.54 -6.22
N LYS A 493 -31.09 -42.07 -5.02
CA LYS A 493 -31.71 -43.36 -4.82
C LYS A 493 -33.23 -43.33 -5.01
N ASN A 494 -33.85 -42.12 -4.98
CA ASN A 494 -35.29 -41.93 -5.09
C ASN A 494 -35.67 -41.49 -6.54
N LYS A 495 -36.00 -42.48 -7.40
CA LYS A 495 -36.39 -42.26 -8.81
C LYS A 495 -37.56 -41.31 -8.97
N ASN A 496 -38.62 -41.42 -8.13
CA ASN A 496 -39.79 -40.56 -8.23
C ASN A 496 -39.48 -39.10 -7.91
N LYS A 497 -38.69 -38.85 -6.87
CA LYS A 497 -38.24 -37.50 -6.54
C LYS A 497 -37.40 -36.87 -7.64
N LEU A 498 -36.46 -37.63 -8.22
CA LEU A 498 -35.67 -37.18 -9.35
C LEU A 498 -36.52 -36.81 -10.55
N LYS A 499 -37.51 -37.72 -10.91
CA LYS A 499 -38.43 -37.48 -11.99
C LYS A 499 -39.26 -36.19 -11.78
N GLU A 500 -39.71 -35.94 -10.56
CA GLU A 500 -40.46 -34.73 -10.20
C GLU A 500 -39.58 -33.48 -10.39
N ILE A 501 -38.32 -33.52 -9.90
CA ILE A 501 -37.36 -32.42 -10.07
C ILE A 501 -37.09 -32.13 -11.56
N ILE A 502 -36.86 -33.14 -12.37
CA ILE A 502 -36.64 -32.97 -13.81
C ILE A 502 -37.86 -32.31 -14.43
N LYS A 503 -39.09 -32.84 -14.12
CA LYS A 503 -40.34 -32.26 -14.62
C LYS A 503 -40.52 -30.79 -14.20
N THR A 504 -40.19 -30.47 -12.97
CA THR A 504 -40.19 -29.06 -12.50
C THR A 504 -39.28 -28.17 -13.31
N LEU A 505 -38.03 -28.61 -13.58
CA LEU A 505 -37.07 -27.88 -14.40
C LEU A 505 -37.55 -27.70 -15.86
N GLU A 506 -38.25 -28.66 -16.42
CA GLU A 506 -38.86 -28.61 -17.77
C GLU A 506 -40.05 -27.64 -17.82
N THR A 507 -40.83 -27.55 -16.70
CA THR A 507 -42.05 -26.73 -16.64
C THR A 507 -41.84 -25.33 -16.10
N GLU A 508 -40.70 -25.05 -15.46
CA GLU A 508 -40.33 -23.70 -14.97
C GLU A 508 -40.25 -22.71 -16.14
N ASN A 509 -41.39 -22.17 -16.49
CA ASN A 509 -41.55 -20.99 -17.33
C ASN A 509 -41.29 -19.73 -16.49
N SER A 510 -40.27 -18.96 -16.80
CA SER A 510 -40.07 -17.53 -16.72
C SER A 510 -41.01 -16.63 -15.84
N LYS A 511 -41.68 -17.12 -14.78
CA LYS A 511 -42.45 -16.25 -13.89
C LYS A 511 -41.65 -15.67 -12.70
N ASN A 512 -40.43 -16.13 -12.43
CA ASN A 512 -39.61 -15.67 -11.29
C ASN A 512 -38.33 -14.90 -11.69
N GLN A 513 -38.30 -14.29 -12.88
CA GLN A 513 -37.22 -13.37 -13.25
C GLN A 513 -37.55 -11.90 -13.02
N SER A 514 -38.75 -11.56 -12.47
CA SER A 514 -39.18 -10.16 -12.29
C SER A 514 -39.18 -9.61 -10.87
N ASP A 515 -38.89 -10.39 -9.82
CA ASP A 515 -39.03 -9.92 -8.43
C ASP A 515 -37.77 -9.81 -7.59
N THR A 516 -36.60 -9.83 -8.20
CA THR A 516 -35.40 -9.20 -7.60
C THR A 516 -34.97 -8.03 -8.49
N LYS A 517 -35.85 -7.02 -8.56
CA LYS A 517 -35.46 -5.69 -9.00
C LYS A 517 -34.46 -5.09 -8.01
N SER A 518 -33.17 -5.25 -8.22
CA SER A 518 -32.28 -4.12 -8.14
C SER A 518 -32.39 -3.41 -9.50
N GLN A 519 -33.13 -2.34 -9.53
CA GLN A 519 -33.14 -1.37 -10.61
C GLN A 519 -31.72 -0.89 -10.81
N ILE A 520 -31.08 -1.36 -11.86
CA ILE A 520 -30.00 -0.65 -12.54
C ILE A 520 -30.48 -0.53 -13.96
N ASP A 521 -30.88 0.67 -14.31
CA ASP A 521 -31.18 1.09 -15.66
C ASP A 521 -30.00 0.75 -16.55
N ILE A 522 -30.28 -0.01 -17.61
CA ILE A 522 -29.31 -0.29 -18.67
C ILE A 522 -29.30 0.97 -19.54
N GLU A 523 -28.50 1.93 -19.17
CA GLU A 523 -27.90 2.81 -20.16
C GLU A 523 -26.71 2.06 -20.78
N GLU A 524 -26.84 1.74 -22.06
CA GLU A 524 -25.73 1.31 -22.91
C GLU A 524 -24.69 2.44 -22.97
N SER A 525 -23.81 2.49 -22.01
CA SER A 525 -22.52 3.14 -22.13
C SER A 525 -21.46 2.05 -22.16
N SER A 526 -20.53 2.14 -23.08
CA SER A 526 -19.36 1.30 -23.31
C SER A 526 -18.51 1.13 -22.04
N LYS A 527 -19.01 0.34 -21.07
CA LYS A 527 -18.24 -0.09 -19.90
C LYS A 527 -17.39 -1.26 -20.36
N THR A 528 -16.10 -1.04 -20.53
CA THR A 528 -15.08 -2.09 -20.55
C THR A 528 -15.45 -3.14 -19.52
N GLU A 529 -15.63 -4.40 -19.93
CA GLU A 529 -15.94 -5.52 -19.02
C GLU A 529 -14.94 -5.51 -17.87
N ALA A 530 -15.44 -5.37 -16.64
CA ALA A 530 -14.61 -5.39 -15.46
C ALA A 530 -13.95 -6.77 -15.31
N SER A 531 -12.72 -6.90 -15.76
CA SER A 531 -11.96 -8.14 -15.71
C SER A 531 -11.35 -8.33 -14.32
N LEU A 532 -11.46 -9.54 -13.75
CA LEU A 532 -10.76 -9.92 -12.51
C LEU A 532 -9.24 -9.66 -12.62
N LYS A 533 -8.67 -9.91 -13.79
CA LYS A 533 -7.28 -9.59 -14.13
C LYS A 533 -6.95 -8.11 -13.86
N ASN A 534 -7.72 -7.20 -14.45
CA ASN A 534 -7.52 -5.77 -14.32
C ASN A 534 -7.67 -5.33 -12.85
N PHE A 535 -8.68 -5.86 -12.15
CA PHE A 535 -8.86 -5.61 -10.73
C PHE A 535 -7.63 -6.02 -9.90
N ILE A 536 -7.09 -7.23 -10.13
CA ILE A 536 -5.91 -7.74 -9.42
C ILE A 536 -4.68 -6.87 -9.72
N LEU A 537 -4.47 -6.49 -10.98
CA LEU A 537 -3.38 -5.64 -11.40
C LEU A 537 -3.47 -4.25 -10.75
N ASP A 538 -4.63 -3.61 -10.78
CA ASP A 538 -4.81 -2.30 -10.14
C ASP A 538 -4.69 -2.39 -8.62
N PHE A 539 -5.21 -3.45 -8.02
CA PHE A 539 -5.04 -3.68 -6.59
C PHE A 539 -3.58 -3.93 -6.21
N SER A 540 -2.76 -4.51 -7.10
CA SER A 540 -1.33 -4.69 -6.86
C SER A 540 -0.58 -3.37 -6.70
N LYS A 541 -1.06 -2.30 -7.33
CA LYS A 541 -0.50 -0.94 -7.27
C LYS A 541 -0.89 -0.17 -6.01
N THR A 542 -1.93 -0.60 -5.29
CA THR A 542 -2.39 0.09 -4.06
C THR A 542 -1.36 -0.04 -2.93
N LYS A 543 -1.31 0.96 -2.07
CA LYS A 543 -0.41 0.94 -0.91
C LYS A 543 -1.05 0.20 0.28
N GLU A 544 -0.25 -0.58 1.03
CA GLU A 544 -0.63 -1.08 2.35
C GLU A 544 -0.14 -0.10 3.41
N HIS A 545 -1.04 0.32 4.28
CA HIS A 545 -0.72 1.20 5.41
C HIS A 545 -0.63 0.40 6.69
N PHE A 546 0.32 0.77 7.53
CA PHE A 546 0.52 0.20 8.86
C PHE A 546 -0.03 1.14 9.93
N CYS A 547 0.01 0.70 11.20
CA CYS A 547 -0.44 1.59 12.26
C CYS A 547 0.40 2.87 12.31
N PRO A 548 -0.18 4.06 12.07
CA PRO A 548 0.58 5.31 11.94
C PRO A 548 1.27 5.75 13.24
N VAL A 549 0.90 5.14 14.39
CA VAL A 549 1.44 5.48 15.71
C VAL A 549 2.64 4.63 16.11
N CYS A 550 2.64 3.34 15.78
CA CYS A 550 3.70 2.43 16.22
C CYS A 550 4.38 1.68 15.09
N ASN A 551 4.00 2.00 13.86
CA ASN A 551 4.48 1.39 12.62
C ASN A 551 4.52 -0.14 12.68
N SER A 552 3.65 -0.74 13.49
CA SER A 552 3.64 -2.19 13.68
C SER A 552 2.76 -2.82 12.59
N SER A 553 3.34 -3.72 11.85
CA SER A 553 2.66 -4.65 10.94
C SER A 553 2.12 -5.88 11.68
N ASN A 554 1.55 -5.69 12.88
CA ASN A 554 1.22 -6.83 13.74
C ASN A 554 0.06 -7.64 13.12
N ASN A 555 0.31 -8.92 12.87
CA ASN A 555 -0.66 -9.89 12.35
C ASN A 555 -1.85 -10.16 13.29
N LEU A 556 -1.87 -9.55 14.47
CA LEU A 556 -2.95 -9.64 15.47
C LEU A 556 -3.91 -8.45 15.41
N ASP A 557 -3.76 -7.53 14.46
CA ASP A 557 -4.61 -6.36 14.33
C ASP A 557 -6.00 -6.78 13.84
N LYS A 558 -7.03 -6.34 14.58
CA LYS A 558 -8.41 -6.73 14.30
C LYS A 558 -9.00 -5.88 13.19
N ILE A 559 -9.57 -6.51 12.18
CA ILE A 559 -10.41 -5.82 11.20
C ILE A 559 -11.69 -5.38 11.87
N ILE A 560 -12.05 -4.12 11.72
CA ILE A 560 -13.26 -3.53 12.26
C ILE A 560 -14.24 -3.06 11.18
N PHE A 561 -13.73 -2.83 9.97
CA PHE A 561 -14.54 -2.41 8.85
C PHE A 561 -13.91 -2.83 7.52
N ARG A 562 -14.78 -3.22 6.58
CA ARG A 562 -14.46 -3.48 5.17
C ARG A 562 -15.58 -2.94 4.29
N ASN A 563 -15.21 -2.33 3.18
CA ASN A 563 -16.07 -2.06 2.03
C ASN A 563 -15.22 -2.15 0.75
N GLU A 564 -15.84 -1.91 -0.38
CA GLU A 564 -15.19 -1.98 -1.70
C GLU A 564 -13.92 -1.12 -1.80
N THR A 565 -13.93 0.06 -1.20
CA THR A 565 -12.83 1.03 -1.32
C THR A 565 -11.72 0.83 -0.29
N ARG A 566 -12.00 0.23 0.89
CA ARG A 566 -11.01 0.21 1.99
C ARG A 566 -11.20 -0.92 3.01
N THR A 567 -10.11 -1.19 3.72
CA THR A 567 -10.07 -2.01 4.94
C THR A 567 -9.53 -1.18 6.10
N VAL A 568 -10.25 -1.19 7.24
CA VAL A 568 -9.88 -0.47 8.46
C VAL A 568 -9.60 -1.48 9.57
N LYS A 569 -8.44 -1.34 10.22
CA LYS A 569 -7.98 -2.21 11.31
C LYS A 569 -7.89 -1.45 12.64
N LYS A 570 -7.87 -2.22 13.72
CA LYS A 570 -7.54 -1.72 15.06
C LYS A 570 -6.26 -2.36 15.53
N CYS A 571 -5.25 -1.54 15.77
CA CYS A 571 -3.95 -1.99 16.23
C CYS A 571 -4.04 -2.72 17.57
N SER A 572 -3.51 -3.93 17.62
CA SER A 572 -3.45 -4.75 18.85
C SER A 572 -2.52 -4.14 19.90
N LYS A 573 -1.47 -3.42 19.48
CA LYS A 573 -0.42 -2.85 20.32
C LYS A 573 -0.81 -1.51 20.96
N CYS A 574 -1.29 -0.54 20.17
CA CYS A 574 -1.63 0.80 20.66
C CYS A 574 -3.13 1.11 20.67
N HIS A 575 -3.97 0.23 20.10
CA HIS A 575 -5.42 0.33 19.97
C HIS A 575 -5.93 1.46 19.07
N THR A 576 -5.05 2.08 18.29
CA THR A 576 -5.44 3.05 17.26
C THR A 576 -6.22 2.34 16.16
N ILE A 577 -7.30 2.96 15.71
CA ILE A 577 -8.03 2.54 14.52
C ILE A 577 -7.34 3.21 13.34
N TYR A 578 -7.02 2.42 12.30
CA TYR A 578 -6.25 2.94 11.18
C TYR A 578 -6.68 2.34 9.84
N LEU A 579 -6.49 3.10 8.78
CA LEU A 579 -6.64 2.68 7.39
C LEU A 579 -5.54 1.67 7.06
N ASN A 580 -5.89 0.50 6.56
CA ASN A 580 -4.91 -0.52 6.17
C ASN A 580 -4.75 -0.59 4.64
N ILE A 581 -5.85 -0.57 3.91
CA ILE A 581 -5.88 -0.57 2.46
C ILE A 581 -6.86 0.48 1.97
N GLU A 582 -6.49 1.15 0.89
CA GLU A 582 -7.33 2.07 0.15
C GLU A 582 -7.15 1.89 -1.34
N LYS A 583 -8.26 1.93 -2.08
CA LYS A 583 -8.31 1.85 -3.55
C LYS A 583 -8.58 3.19 -4.23
N THR A 584 -9.09 4.16 -3.50
CA THR A 584 -9.49 5.46 -4.04
C THR A 584 -8.30 6.42 -4.03
N PRO A 585 -8.05 7.20 -5.08
CA PRO A 585 -7.05 8.27 -5.02
C PRO A 585 -7.34 9.24 -3.87
N ILE A 586 -6.28 9.68 -3.21
CA ILE A 586 -6.36 10.66 -2.13
C ILE A 586 -6.58 12.04 -2.75
N SER A 587 -7.38 12.89 -2.09
CA SER A 587 -7.55 14.30 -2.47
C SER A 587 -6.20 15.01 -2.47
N ASP A 588 -5.93 15.80 -3.50
CA ASP A 588 -4.69 16.56 -3.64
C ASP A 588 -4.68 17.89 -2.85
N TYR A 589 -5.80 18.22 -2.19
CA TYR A 589 -6.02 19.47 -1.46
C TYR A 589 -5.68 20.72 -2.31
N SER A 590 -5.89 20.62 -3.62
CA SER A 590 -5.80 21.73 -4.54
C SER A 590 -6.88 22.80 -4.24
N GLU A 591 -6.86 23.88 -5.00
CA GLU A 591 -7.85 24.96 -4.88
C GLU A 591 -9.28 24.43 -5.02
N SER A 592 -9.52 23.45 -5.90
CA SER A 592 -10.82 22.81 -6.11
C SER A 592 -11.42 22.21 -4.83
N TYR A 593 -10.60 21.65 -3.94
CA TYR A 593 -11.07 21.14 -2.63
C TYR A 593 -11.80 22.22 -1.81
N PHE A 594 -11.26 23.44 -1.73
CA PHE A 594 -11.83 24.52 -0.90
C PHE A 594 -13.07 25.17 -1.50
N PHE A 595 -13.18 25.18 -2.83
CA PHE A 595 -14.27 25.86 -3.54
C PHE A 595 -15.35 24.91 -4.03
N GLU A 596 -15.01 23.71 -4.46
CA GLU A 596 -15.97 22.74 -5.01
C GLU A 596 -16.33 21.65 -4.00
N ASP A 597 -15.34 20.88 -3.49
CA ASP A 597 -15.60 19.76 -2.60
C ASP A 597 -16.18 20.22 -1.25
N TYR A 598 -15.64 21.31 -0.69
CA TYR A 598 -16.15 21.89 0.53
C TYR A 598 -17.59 22.41 0.34
N LYS A 599 -17.87 23.07 -0.81
CA LYS A 599 -19.21 23.54 -1.13
C LYS A 599 -20.19 22.39 -1.32
N ASN A 600 -19.78 21.30 -1.99
CA ASN A 600 -20.60 20.10 -2.14
C ASN A 600 -20.93 19.45 -0.80
N GLN A 601 -20.01 19.51 0.17
CA GLN A 601 -20.18 18.93 1.49
C GLN A 601 -20.97 19.83 2.46
N TYR A 602 -20.76 21.14 2.43
CA TYR A 602 -21.30 22.09 3.44
C TYR A 602 -22.27 23.13 2.89
N GLY A 603 -22.51 23.15 1.58
CA GLY A 603 -23.43 24.10 0.92
C GLY A 603 -22.87 25.51 0.70
N LYS A 604 -21.63 25.75 1.07
CA LYS A 604 -20.90 27.03 0.93
C LYS A 604 -19.41 26.76 0.74
N THR A 605 -18.70 27.69 0.12
CA THR A 605 -17.25 27.61 -0.05
C THR A 605 -16.54 27.83 1.30
N TYR A 606 -15.26 27.47 1.37
CA TYR A 606 -14.47 27.66 2.58
C TYR A 606 -14.35 29.14 2.98
N LEU A 607 -14.23 30.05 2.01
CA LEU A 607 -14.16 31.49 2.29
C LEU A 607 -15.51 32.06 2.73
N GLU A 608 -16.64 31.58 2.21
CA GLU A 608 -17.96 31.94 2.72
C GLU A 608 -18.18 31.48 4.17
N ASP A 609 -17.52 30.43 4.63
CA ASP A 609 -17.56 29.92 5.99
C ASP A 609 -16.48 30.50 6.92
N PHE A 610 -15.60 31.38 6.40
CA PHE A 610 -14.44 31.90 7.11
C PHE A 610 -14.78 32.46 8.51
N ASP A 611 -15.76 33.36 8.62
CA ASP A 611 -16.13 33.98 9.90
C ASP A 611 -16.73 32.98 10.91
N SER A 612 -17.46 32.01 10.43
CA SER A 612 -18.00 30.93 11.28
C SER A 612 -16.87 30.08 11.86
N ILE A 613 -15.89 29.69 11.03
CA ILE A 613 -14.71 28.92 11.46
C ILE A 613 -13.84 29.76 12.41
N LYS A 614 -13.64 31.06 12.09
CA LYS A 614 -12.92 32.01 12.94
C LYS A 614 -13.53 32.12 14.32
N ASN A 615 -14.88 32.27 14.39
CA ASN A 615 -15.60 32.34 15.66
C ASN A 615 -15.45 31.08 16.53
N GLN A 616 -15.44 29.89 15.91
CA GLN A 616 -15.09 28.65 16.60
C GLN A 616 -13.63 28.67 17.06
N GLY A 617 -12.75 29.19 16.22
CA GLY A 617 -11.33 29.36 16.47
C GLY A 617 -11.03 30.24 17.68
N LEU A 618 -11.80 31.33 17.90
CA LEU A 618 -11.61 32.22 19.05
C LEU A 618 -11.68 31.49 20.39
N ARG A 619 -12.65 30.57 20.56
CA ARG A 619 -12.73 29.74 21.78
C ARG A 619 -11.47 28.88 21.95
N ARG A 620 -10.99 28.24 20.87
CA ARG A 620 -9.77 27.40 20.85
C ARG A 620 -8.54 28.24 21.19
N ALA A 621 -8.39 29.38 20.53
CA ALA A 621 -7.27 30.29 20.74
C ALA A 621 -7.23 30.83 22.17
N LYS A 622 -8.38 31.22 22.78
CA LYS A 622 -8.47 31.62 24.18
C LYS A 622 -8.03 30.52 25.15
N ILE A 623 -8.38 29.25 24.89
CA ILE A 623 -7.92 28.13 25.71
C ILE A 623 -6.40 27.97 25.58
N MET A 624 -5.86 27.99 24.36
CA MET A 624 -4.41 27.88 24.12
C MET A 624 -3.64 29.05 24.76
N TRP A 625 -4.14 30.27 24.64
CA TRP A 625 -3.57 31.45 25.26
C TRP A 625 -3.45 31.32 26.77
N LYS A 626 -4.56 30.95 27.44
CA LYS A 626 -4.58 30.74 28.89
C LYS A 626 -3.57 29.67 29.31
N LEU A 627 -3.43 28.57 28.57
CA LEU A 627 -2.50 27.51 28.88
C LEU A 627 -1.03 27.91 28.59
N ALA A 628 -0.78 28.68 27.55
CA ALA A 628 0.58 29.13 27.18
C ALA A 628 1.11 30.22 28.14
N THR A 629 0.24 31.10 28.61
CA THR A 629 0.62 32.25 29.50
C THR A 629 0.66 31.90 30.98
N HIS A 630 -0.12 30.91 31.46
CA HIS A 630 -0.11 30.46 32.85
C HIS A 630 1.05 29.49 33.18
N THR A 631 1.89 29.15 32.26
CA THR A 631 3.11 28.35 32.49
C THR A 631 4.37 29.17 32.70
N ALA A 632 4.29 30.49 32.63
CA ALA A 632 5.34 31.41 33.14
C ALA A 632 5.22 31.53 34.67
N PRO A 633 6.34 31.66 35.42
CA PRO A 633 6.31 31.77 36.89
C PRO A 633 5.41 32.94 37.34
N ALA A 634 4.57 32.65 38.34
CA ALA A 634 3.53 33.54 38.83
C ALA A 634 4.09 34.90 39.31
N PHE A 635 3.61 35.99 38.75
CA PHE A 635 3.49 37.25 39.49
C PHE A 635 2.10 37.26 40.15
N SER A 636 2.14 37.39 41.46
CA SER A 636 0.99 37.44 42.35
C SER A 636 0.10 38.66 42.08
N GLY A 637 -1.20 38.46 42.05
CA GLY A 637 -2.21 39.53 41.98
C GLY A 637 -3.61 38.97 41.95
N GLU A 638 -4.32 39.16 43.04
CA GLU A 638 -5.63 38.59 43.35
C GLU A 638 -6.82 39.21 42.56
N ASN A 639 -7.87 38.39 42.47
CA ASN A 639 -9.27 38.75 42.32
C ASN A 639 -9.82 39.18 40.94
N ALA A 640 -10.62 38.28 40.35
CA ALA A 640 -11.91 38.63 39.74
C ALA A 640 -12.78 37.36 39.58
N LYS A 641 -13.91 37.43 40.24
CA LYS A 641 -15.00 36.46 40.22
C LYS A 641 -15.73 36.42 38.87
N GLU A 642 -16.30 35.29 38.62
CA GLU A 642 -17.08 34.85 37.48
C GLU A 642 -18.29 35.72 37.15
N ASN A 643 -18.57 35.87 35.86
CA ASN A 643 -19.94 35.94 35.36
C ASN A 643 -20.07 35.19 34.03
N CYS A 644 -20.75 34.06 34.05
CA CYS A 644 -21.19 33.33 32.92
C CYS A 644 -22.38 33.99 32.24
N VAL A 645 -22.24 34.43 31.01
CA VAL A 645 -23.36 34.73 30.13
C VAL A 645 -23.40 33.68 29.00
N GLN A 646 -24.52 33.02 28.91
CA GLN A 646 -24.82 32.01 27.90
C GLN A 646 -25.00 32.66 26.52
N ALA A 647 -24.40 32.11 25.51
CA ALA A 647 -24.70 32.41 24.11
C ALA A 647 -25.27 31.15 23.40
N PRO A 648 -26.17 31.33 22.44
CA PRO A 648 -27.00 30.25 21.94
C PRO A 648 -26.25 29.34 20.97
N SER A 649 -26.58 28.04 21.06
CA SER A 649 -26.11 26.96 20.21
C SER A 649 -26.77 27.07 18.83
N GLN A 650 -25.96 27.22 17.80
CA GLN A 650 -26.38 26.84 16.45
C GLN A 650 -25.57 25.61 16.01
N GLY A 651 -26.32 24.54 15.76
CA GLY A 651 -25.83 23.29 15.23
C GLY A 651 -25.78 23.33 13.71
N SER A 652 -24.82 22.71 13.12
CA SER A 652 -24.79 22.41 11.70
C SER A 652 -24.62 20.91 11.52
N CYS A 653 -25.49 20.38 11.07
CA CYS A 653 -26.15 19.58 10.05
C CYS A 653 -25.24 18.61 9.31
N PHE A 654 -25.53 17.34 9.50
CA PHE A 654 -25.45 16.31 8.47
C PHE A 654 -26.88 15.82 8.21
N SER A 655 -27.44 16.18 7.09
CA SER A 655 -28.51 15.42 6.46
C SER A 655 -28.59 15.79 4.98
N ALA A 656 -28.42 14.79 4.14
CA ALA A 656 -28.78 14.87 2.75
C ALA A 656 -30.31 14.75 2.63
N GLN A 657 -30.96 15.72 1.97
CA GLN A 657 -32.16 15.44 1.17
C GLN A 657 -32.34 16.52 0.12
N LYS A 658 -32.60 16.06 -1.11
CA LYS A 658 -33.03 16.84 -2.27
C LYS A 658 -34.43 17.40 -2.07
N SER A 659 -34.66 18.63 -2.48
CA SER A 659 -35.78 19.01 -3.39
C SER A 659 -35.77 20.50 -3.70
N SER A 660 -35.62 20.76 -4.96
CA SER A 660 -36.33 21.65 -5.90
C SER A 660 -36.73 23.08 -5.51
N LEU A 661 -36.17 23.98 -6.31
CA LEU A 661 -36.83 25.07 -7.12
C LEU A 661 -37.24 26.37 -6.46
N GLU A 662 -36.70 27.40 -6.97
CA GLU A 662 -37.12 28.56 -7.74
C GLU A 662 -37.01 29.96 -7.13
N ASN A 663 -36.25 30.75 -7.87
CA ASN A 663 -36.44 32.19 -8.20
C ASN A 663 -36.43 33.31 -7.12
N CYS A 664 -35.53 34.25 -7.20
CA CYS A 664 -35.56 35.56 -7.92
C CYS A 664 -34.47 36.51 -7.47
N VAL A 665 -33.65 36.90 -8.37
CA VAL A 665 -33.26 38.21 -8.91
C VAL A 665 -33.41 39.46 -7.98
N GLN A 666 -32.34 40.14 -7.75
CA GLN A 666 -31.98 41.56 -8.00
C GLN A 666 -31.12 42.21 -6.92
N ALA A 667 -29.99 42.72 -7.35
CA ALA A 667 -29.25 43.80 -6.72
C ALA A 667 -29.92 45.15 -7.03
N PRO A 668 -29.63 46.29 -6.42
CA PRO A 668 -28.34 46.98 -6.57
C PRO A 668 -27.87 47.85 -5.37
N SER A 669 -26.57 48.12 -5.43
CA SER A 669 -25.81 49.37 -5.17
C SER A 669 -26.33 50.46 -4.19
N GLN A 670 -25.50 50.92 -3.32
CA GLN A 670 -24.77 52.21 -3.32
C GLN A 670 -24.27 52.65 -1.92
N GLU A 671 -23.18 53.34 -1.98
CA GLU A 671 -22.41 54.01 -0.97
C GLU A 671 -23.25 54.89 0.01
N THR A 672 -22.78 55.02 1.24
CA THR A 672 -22.46 56.36 1.81
C THR A 672 -21.77 56.23 3.19
N SER A 673 -20.74 57.04 3.34
CA SER A 673 -20.01 57.40 4.50
C SER A 673 -20.85 58.11 5.58
N PHE A 674 -20.59 57.83 6.87
CA PHE A 674 -20.66 58.86 7.90
C PHE A 674 -19.77 58.49 9.09
N LEU A 675 -18.88 59.43 9.41
CA LEU A 675 -18.12 59.55 10.65
C LEU A 675 -19.03 59.91 11.82
N THR A 676 -18.87 59.29 12.96
CA THR A 676 -19.02 59.93 14.26
C THR A 676 -18.11 59.28 15.29
N GLN A 677 -17.28 60.10 15.89
CA GLN A 677 -16.49 59.83 17.07
C GLN A 677 -17.39 59.67 18.28
N GLU A 678 -17.12 58.65 19.12
CA GLU A 678 -17.30 58.81 20.55
C GLU A 678 -16.29 58.00 21.32
N ASN A 679 -15.61 58.70 22.24
CA ASN A 679 -14.59 58.25 23.18
C ASN A 679 -15.17 57.27 24.21
N SER A 680 -14.54 56.12 24.40
CA SER A 680 -14.42 55.49 25.72
C SER A 680 -13.08 54.78 25.84
N SER A 681 -12.23 55.37 26.63
CA SER A 681 -10.95 54.91 27.10
C SER A 681 -11.09 53.57 27.84
N LYS A 682 -10.70 52.46 27.21
CA LYS A 682 -10.28 51.24 27.87
C LYS A 682 -8.88 50.91 27.38
N GLU A 683 -7.91 50.98 28.28
CA GLU A 683 -6.50 50.65 28.06
C GLU A 683 -6.33 49.31 27.40
N LYS A 684 -6.12 49.31 26.08
CA LYS A 684 -5.46 48.20 25.39
C LYS A 684 -3.99 48.25 25.76
N ARG A 685 -3.55 47.31 26.63
CA ARG A 685 -2.11 47.05 26.78
C ARG A 685 -1.58 46.60 25.43
N ASN A 686 -0.99 47.51 24.70
CA ASN A 686 -0.18 47.25 23.55
C ASN A 686 1.10 46.54 24.00
N LEU A 687 1.11 45.21 24.03
CA LEU A 687 2.35 44.44 24.07
C LEU A 687 3.08 44.64 22.74
N SER A 688 4.33 45.03 22.81
CA SER A 688 5.18 45.19 21.65
C SER A 688 5.25 43.87 20.84
N PRO A 689 5.39 43.88 19.52
CA PRO A 689 5.41 42.68 18.66
C PRO A 689 6.46 41.64 19.07
N GLN A 690 7.48 41.99 19.81
CA GLN A 690 8.56 41.11 20.29
C GLN A 690 8.19 40.28 21.53
N THR A 691 7.10 40.58 22.23
CA THR A 691 6.69 39.87 23.46
C THR A 691 5.47 38.94 23.29
N ALA A 692 4.77 39.00 22.17
CA ALA A 692 3.60 38.14 21.90
C ALA A 692 4.04 36.67 21.70
N PRO A 693 3.40 35.71 22.38
CA PRO A 693 3.73 34.29 22.20
C PRO A 693 3.41 33.84 20.76
N THR A 694 4.36 33.13 20.15
CA THR A 694 4.23 32.65 18.76
C THR A 694 3.41 31.38 18.68
N LEU A 695 2.57 31.28 17.65
CA LEU A 695 1.74 30.10 17.37
C LEU A 695 1.92 29.67 15.92
N LEU A 696 2.18 28.36 15.69
CA LEU A 696 2.16 27.76 14.37
C LEU A 696 0.87 26.93 14.21
N ASP A 697 0.08 27.24 13.18
CA ASP A 697 -1.09 26.42 12.77
C ASP A 697 -0.71 25.57 11.56
N ILE A 698 -0.72 24.25 11.75
CA ILE A 698 -0.40 23.26 10.71
C ILE A 698 -1.71 22.84 10.02
N GLY A 699 -1.75 22.96 8.68
CA GLY A 699 -2.99 22.83 7.91
C GLY A 699 -3.88 24.07 8.13
N CYS A 700 -3.30 25.26 7.96
CA CYS A 700 -3.97 26.53 8.29
C CYS A 700 -5.07 26.91 7.29
N ALA A 701 -5.15 26.23 6.13
CA ALA A 701 -6.06 26.57 5.03
C ALA A 701 -6.00 28.09 4.71
N TYR A 702 -7.12 28.74 4.47
CA TYR A 702 -7.21 30.18 4.22
C TYR A 702 -7.10 31.06 5.52
N GLY A 703 -6.65 30.51 6.64
CA GLY A 703 -6.23 31.25 7.85
C GLY A 703 -7.30 31.71 8.82
N PRO A 704 -8.53 31.15 8.88
CA PRO A 704 -9.55 31.62 9.84
C PRO A 704 -9.13 31.45 11.30
N PHE A 705 -8.40 30.39 11.63
CA PHE A 705 -7.85 30.18 12.97
C PHE A 705 -6.67 31.11 13.26
N LEU A 706 -5.83 31.44 12.28
CA LEU A 706 -4.74 32.41 12.44
C LEU A 706 -5.29 33.80 12.80
N ALA A 707 -6.40 34.22 12.14
CA ALA A 707 -7.11 35.46 12.46
C ALA A 707 -7.64 35.45 13.90
N ALA A 708 -8.25 34.34 14.34
CA ALA A 708 -8.70 34.16 15.73
C ALA A 708 -7.55 34.17 16.75
N ALA A 709 -6.42 33.55 16.40
CA ALA A 709 -5.21 33.54 17.24
C ALA A 709 -4.64 34.97 17.40
N LYS A 710 -4.62 35.76 16.34
CA LYS A 710 -4.18 37.18 16.37
C LYS A 710 -5.05 38.00 17.29
N GLU A 711 -6.36 37.84 17.21
CA GLU A 711 -7.31 38.57 18.09
C GLU A 711 -7.15 38.20 19.56
N THR A 712 -6.66 37.01 19.88
CA THR A 712 -6.35 36.58 21.24
C THR A 712 -5.00 37.01 21.75
N GLY A 713 -4.13 37.58 20.90
CA GLY A 713 -2.84 38.12 21.27
C GLY A 713 -1.63 37.31 20.81
N PHE A 714 -1.81 36.17 20.11
CA PHE A 714 -0.69 35.43 19.52
C PHE A 714 -0.07 36.16 18.34
N ALA A 715 1.22 35.89 18.08
CA ALA A 715 1.87 36.12 16.79
C ALA A 715 1.72 34.85 15.93
N PRO A 716 0.72 34.77 15.00
CA PRO A 716 0.41 33.57 14.28
C PRO A 716 1.34 33.34 13.08
N PHE A 717 1.62 32.08 12.79
CA PHE A 717 2.31 31.55 11.63
C PHE A 717 1.47 30.38 11.07
N GLY A 718 1.37 30.28 9.75
CA GLY A 718 0.65 29.18 9.09
C GLY A 718 1.57 28.29 8.30
N THR A 719 1.16 27.03 8.10
CA THR A 719 1.73 26.16 7.06
C THR A 719 0.63 25.28 6.47
N ASP A 720 0.64 25.11 5.15
CA ASP A 720 -0.30 24.29 4.42
C ASP A 720 0.35 23.70 3.17
N ILE A 721 -0.16 22.56 2.70
CA ILE A 721 0.26 21.94 1.43
C ILE A 721 -0.36 22.63 0.22
N SER A 722 -1.44 23.40 0.40
CA SER A 722 -2.08 24.20 -0.64
C SER A 722 -1.38 25.54 -0.81
N LYS A 723 -0.82 25.75 -2.01
CA LYS A 723 -0.15 27.00 -2.36
C LYS A 723 -1.14 28.19 -2.35
N SER A 724 -2.34 28.03 -2.91
CA SER A 724 -3.37 29.07 -2.94
C SER A 724 -3.79 29.51 -1.55
N ALA A 725 -3.87 28.56 -0.61
CA ALA A 725 -4.19 28.85 0.79
C ALA A 725 -3.07 29.65 1.49
N THR A 726 -1.82 29.26 1.33
CA THR A 726 -0.67 29.96 1.94
C THR A 726 -0.44 31.35 1.32
N ASP A 727 -0.64 31.50 0.01
CA ASP A 727 -0.56 32.79 -0.67
C ASP A 727 -1.65 33.75 -0.14
N TYR A 728 -2.89 33.27 0.01
CA TYR A 728 -3.98 34.06 0.61
C TYR A 728 -3.65 34.52 2.05
N VAL A 729 -3.12 33.61 2.87
CA VAL A 729 -2.73 33.92 4.26
C VAL A 729 -1.65 35.00 4.29
N SER A 730 -0.66 34.90 3.42
CA SER A 730 0.45 35.87 3.38
C SER A 730 0.03 37.21 2.78
N GLU A 731 -0.68 37.22 1.65
CA GLU A 731 -1.00 38.42 0.88
C GLU A 731 -2.25 39.15 1.39
N LYS A 732 -3.30 38.42 1.77
CA LYS A 732 -4.58 39.01 2.20
C LYS A 732 -4.70 39.20 3.70
N LEU A 733 -4.15 38.24 4.50
CA LEU A 733 -4.24 38.34 5.96
C LEU A 733 -2.97 38.92 6.59
N GLY A 734 -1.86 39.01 5.85
CA GLY A 734 -0.59 39.54 6.32
C GLY A 734 0.10 38.69 7.40
N PHE A 735 -0.16 37.39 7.44
CA PHE A 735 0.51 36.46 8.37
C PHE A 735 1.59 35.64 7.64
N PRO A 736 2.76 35.40 8.27
CA PRO A 736 3.75 34.51 7.71
C PRO A 736 3.17 33.11 7.48
N ALA A 737 3.24 32.59 6.25
CA ALA A 737 2.78 31.27 5.88
C ALA A 737 3.84 30.53 5.04
N PHE A 738 3.98 29.22 5.29
CA PHE A 738 4.93 28.34 4.64
C PHE A 738 4.18 27.31 3.79
N HIS A 739 4.44 27.28 2.50
CA HIS A 739 3.88 26.29 1.59
C HIS A 739 4.68 24.98 1.64
N GLY A 740 4.00 23.83 1.73
CA GLY A 740 4.58 22.50 1.62
C GLY A 740 4.40 21.61 2.83
N ASP A 741 5.06 20.46 2.81
CA ASP A 741 5.01 19.48 3.91
C ASP A 741 5.79 19.98 5.12
N PHE A 742 5.07 20.27 6.20
CA PHE A 742 5.68 20.77 7.45
C PHE A 742 6.67 19.80 8.10
N THR A 743 6.59 18.51 7.79
CA THR A 743 7.49 17.50 8.38
C THR A 743 8.93 17.67 7.92
N ILE A 744 9.13 18.20 6.72
CA ILE A 744 10.44 18.48 6.11
C ILE A 744 10.78 19.97 6.09
N THR A 745 9.80 20.87 6.30
CA THR A 745 10.02 22.32 6.32
C THR A 745 10.92 22.72 7.49
N ASP A 746 11.94 23.54 7.23
CA ASP A 746 12.77 24.15 8.28
C ASP A 746 12.21 25.51 8.65
N PHE A 747 11.61 25.59 9.84
CA PHE A 747 11.04 26.84 10.38
C PHE A 747 12.08 27.74 11.05
N GLN A 748 13.34 27.29 11.27
CA GLN A 748 14.43 27.98 11.91
C GLN A 748 14.10 28.61 13.28
N LYS A 749 13.02 28.19 13.92
CA LYS A 749 12.56 28.68 15.22
C LYS A 749 11.66 27.67 15.94
N GLN A 750 11.50 27.89 17.25
CA GLN A 750 10.51 27.17 18.07
C GLN A 750 9.36 28.08 18.44
N PHE A 751 8.20 27.50 18.71
CA PHE A 751 6.94 28.15 18.99
C PHE A 751 6.49 27.90 20.43
N GLU A 752 5.75 28.84 21.02
CA GLU A 752 5.06 28.65 22.30
C GLU A 752 3.84 27.78 22.17
N ALA A 753 3.22 27.77 20.96
CA ALA A 753 2.06 26.96 20.67
C ALA A 753 2.10 26.39 19.25
N VAL A 754 1.58 25.17 19.07
CA VAL A 754 1.36 24.51 17.77
C VAL A 754 -0.06 23.98 17.74
N SER A 755 -0.75 24.12 16.61
CA SER A 755 -2.11 23.61 16.44
C SER A 755 -2.31 22.82 15.16
N MET A 756 -3.30 21.88 15.18
CA MET A 756 -3.78 21.08 14.05
C MET A 756 -5.29 20.90 14.17
N TRP A 757 -6.10 21.55 13.34
CA TRP A 757 -7.55 21.47 13.46
C TRP A 757 -8.14 20.61 12.33
N TYR A 758 -8.47 19.33 12.62
CA TYR A 758 -8.90 18.33 11.63
C TYR A 758 -7.83 18.02 10.58
N VAL A 759 -6.58 17.88 11.03
CA VAL A 759 -5.40 17.63 10.17
C VAL A 759 -4.66 16.37 10.61
N ILE A 760 -4.59 16.10 11.92
CA ILE A 760 -3.76 15.00 12.47
C ILE A 760 -4.19 13.62 11.96
N GLU A 761 -5.44 13.42 11.60
CA GLU A 761 -5.99 12.18 11.04
C GLU A 761 -5.51 11.87 9.62
N HIS A 762 -5.06 12.89 8.88
CA HIS A 762 -4.62 12.79 7.48
C HIS A 762 -3.14 12.40 7.33
N PHE A 763 -2.40 12.21 8.43
CA PHE A 763 -1.01 11.81 8.35
C PHE A 763 -0.85 10.28 8.39
N GLU A 764 -0.14 9.76 7.39
CA GLU A 764 0.20 8.34 7.30
C GLU A 764 1.22 7.93 8.37
N ASN A 765 2.18 8.81 8.70
CA ASN A 765 3.24 8.56 9.67
C ASN A 765 3.18 9.55 10.85
N LEU A 766 2.41 9.20 11.87
CA LEU A 766 2.29 10.00 13.09
C LEU A 766 3.56 10.00 13.95
N ASP A 767 4.49 9.08 13.74
CA ASP A 767 5.79 9.08 14.44
C ASP A 767 6.61 10.29 14.00
N THR A 768 6.77 10.50 12.70
CA THR A 768 7.45 11.68 12.12
C THR A 768 6.76 12.97 12.55
N VAL A 769 5.41 13.02 12.42
CA VAL A 769 4.60 14.19 12.75
C VAL A 769 4.75 14.61 14.20
N LEU A 770 4.55 13.70 15.16
CA LEU A 770 4.58 14.04 16.57
C LEU A 770 5.98 14.34 17.10
N ASN A 771 7.03 13.72 16.53
CA ASN A 771 8.42 14.09 16.82
C ASN A 771 8.73 15.49 16.28
N LYS A 772 8.30 15.82 15.06
CA LYS A 772 8.48 17.18 14.49
C LYS A 772 7.74 18.23 15.31
N VAL A 773 6.48 18.00 15.70
CA VAL A 773 5.73 18.90 16.58
C VAL A 773 6.45 19.09 17.92
N ASN A 774 6.97 18.01 18.50
CA ASN A 774 7.75 18.11 19.75
C ASN A 774 9.01 18.98 19.56
N SER A 775 9.75 18.83 18.47
CA SER A 775 10.96 19.63 18.18
C SER A 775 10.64 21.11 17.96
N LEU A 776 9.50 21.42 17.30
CA LEU A 776 9.04 22.78 17.02
C LEU A 776 8.55 23.54 18.26
N LEU A 777 8.20 22.84 19.33
CA LEU A 777 7.71 23.47 20.55
C LEU A 777 8.84 23.85 21.50
N LYS A 778 8.76 25.04 22.08
CA LYS A 778 9.57 25.42 23.23
C LYS A 778 9.27 24.52 24.44
N THR A 779 10.16 24.49 25.44
CA THR A 779 9.93 23.77 26.70
C THR A 779 8.65 24.31 27.35
N LYS A 780 7.76 23.40 27.80
CA LYS A 780 6.42 23.71 28.30
C LYS A 780 5.45 24.32 27.27
N GLY A 781 5.82 24.35 25.97
CA GLY A 781 4.94 24.80 24.89
C GLY A 781 3.67 23.93 24.75
N ILE A 782 2.63 24.50 24.15
CA ILE A 782 1.30 23.89 24.04
C ILE A 782 1.10 23.32 22.66
N PHE A 783 0.71 22.04 22.58
CA PHE A 783 0.18 21.42 21.38
C PHE A 783 -1.32 21.21 21.51
N ALA A 784 -2.11 21.63 20.51
CA ALA A 784 -3.54 21.43 20.48
C ALA A 784 -3.99 20.91 19.12
N PHE A 785 -4.98 20.01 19.12
CA PHE A 785 -5.57 19.52 17.88
C PHE A 785 -7.03 19.12 18.07
N SER A 786 -7.78 19.04 16.97
CA SER A 786 -9.10 18.41 16.90
C SER A 786 -9.09 17.27 15.89
N THR A 787 -9.94 16.27 16.10
CA THR A 787 -10.04 15.10 15.21
C THR A 787 -11.39 14.39 15.41
N PRO A 788 -11.90 13.61 14.44
CA PRO A 788 -13.03 12.71 14.63
C PRO A 788 -12.81 11.68 15.75
N SER A 789 -13.89 11.30 16.42
CA SER A 789 -13.87 10.52 17.65
C SER A 789 -14.44 9.12 17.50
N ALA A 790 -13.60 8.09 17.63
CA ALA A 790 -14.05 6.72 17.83
C ALA A 790 -14.76 6.51 19.19
N SER A 791 -14.67 7.49 20.11
CA SER A 791 -15.34 7.46 21.42
C SER A 791 -16.74 8.12 21.40
N GLY A 792 -17.11 8.78 20.29
CA GLY A 792 -18.39 9.43 20.11
C GLY A 792 -19.56 8.47 19.94
N VAL A 793 -20.77 9.01 19.84
CA VAL A 793 -22.00 8.21 19.67
C VAL A 793 -21.94 7.38 18.38
N SER A 794 -21.49 8.00 17.27
CA SER A 794 -21.35 7.31 16.01
C SER A 794 -20.24 6.25 16.05
N GLY A 795 -19.06 6.59 16.60
CA GLY A 795 -17.93 5.67 16.70
C GLY A 795 -18.19 4.45 17.59
N LYS A 796 -18.97 4.60 18.70
CA LYS A 796 -19.28 3.50 19.63
C LYS A 796 -20.46 2.63 19.19
N PHE A 797 -21.56 3.24 18.75
CA PHE A 797 -22.82 2.53 18.57
C PHE A 797 -23.20 2.31 17.10
N LYS A 798 -22.60 3.09 16.18
CA LYS A 798 -22.81 2.99 14.74
C LYS A 798 -21.48 2.94 13.97
N THR A 799 -20.48 2.23 14.51
CA THR A 799 -19.10 2.18 14.01
C THR A 799 -19.03 1.93 12.50
N LYS A 800 -19.85 0.99 11.98
CA LYS A 800 -19.87 0.69 10.55
C LYS A 800 -20.25 1.90 9.70
N ASN A 801 -21.35 2.57 10.05
CA ASN A 801 -21.82 3.77 9.32
C ASN A 801 -20.85 4.94 9.50
N PHE A 802 -20.27 5.09 10.71
CA PHE A 802 -19.26 6.11 10.98
C PHE A 802 -18.06 5.93 10.09
N LEU A 803 -17.51 4.71 9.97
CA LEU A 803 -16.38 4.41 9.11
C LEU A 803 -16.76 4.46 7.63
N GLN A 804 -17.99 4.11 7.26
CA GLN A 804 -18.48 4.22 5.89
C GLN A 804 -18.49 5.66 5.38
N ASN A 805 -18.89 6.61 6.23
CA ASN A 805 -19.04 8.02 5.89
C ASN A 805 -17.82 8.88 6.25
N SER A 806 -16.77 8.30 6.86
CA SER A 806 -15.51 9.03 7.09
C SER A 806 -14.80 9.27 5.76
N PRO A 807 -14.11 10.40 5.56
CA PRO A 807 -13.23 10.61 4.41
C PRO A 807 -12.26 9.47 4.19
N VAL A 808 -11.88 9.24 2.94
CA VAL A 808 -11.06 8.09 2.56
C VAL A 808 -9.61 8.23 3.03
N ASP A 809 -9.13 9.44 3.12
CA ASP A 809 -7.77 9.85 3.53
C ASP A 809 -7.59 10.01 5.05
N HIS A 810 -8.54 9.54 5.86
CA HIS A 810 -8.34 9.43 7.31
C HIS A 810 -7.49 8.19 7.65
N TYR A 811 -6.16 8.34 7.68
CA TYR A 811 -5.23 7.27 8.05
C TYR A 811 -5.38 6.82 9.49
N SER A 812 -5.88 7.69 10.38
CA SER A 812 -6.11 7.34 11.78
C SER A 812 -7.43 7.87 12.32
N ILE A 813 -8.10 7.07 13.14
CA ILE A 813 -9.29 7.48 13.90
C ILE A 813 -9.00 7.37 15.38
N TRP A 814 -9.08 8.51 16.05
CA TRP A 814 -8.65 8.66 17.42
C TRP A 814 -9.77 8.38 18.42
N SER A 815 -9.37 7.95 19.61
CA SER A 815 -10.20 7.85 20.82
C SER A 815 -9.51 8.56 21.98
N PHE A 816 -10.24 8.92 23.03
CA PHE A 816 -9.61 9.47 24.23
C PHE A 816 -8.52 8.55 24.80
N LYS A 817 -8.71 7.23 24.70
CA LYS A 817 -7.74 6.23 25.18
C LYS A 817 -6.48 6.21 24.31
N SER A 818 -6.65 6.23 22.99
CA SER A 818 -5.49 6.26 22.08
C SER A 818 -4.74 7.60 22.21
N ALA A 819 -5.44 8.74 22.28
CA ALA A 819 -4.81 10.05 22.48
C ALA A 819 -3.94 10.09 23.74
N LYS A 820 -4.44 9.59 24.88
CA LYS A 820 -3.68 9.52 26.14
C LYS A 820 -2.41 8.67 25.99
N LYS A 821 -2.52 7.50 25.35
CA LYS A 821 -1.40 6.57 25.20
C LYS A 821 -0.35 7.11 24.22
N VAL A 822 -0.83 7.63 23.09
CA VAL A 822 0.04 8.16 22.02
C VAL A 822 0.82 9.39 22.50
N LEU A 823 0.13 10.41 22.98
CA LEU A 823 0.77 11.68 23.37
C LEU A 823 1.81 11.49 24.49
N LYS A 824 1.53 10.57 25.43
CA LYS A 824 2.51 10.24 26.48
C LYS A 824 3.82 9.66 25.89
N LYS A 825 3.71 8.83 24.83
CA LYS A 825 4.90 8.25 24.15
C LYS A 825 5.80 9.33 23.58
N TYR A 826 5.20 10.43 23.08
CA TYR A 826 5.94 11.54 22.43
C TYR A 826 6.25 12.72 23.34
N GLY A 827 6.23 12.52 24.67
CA GLY A 827 6.64 13.54 25.63
C GLY A 827 5.61 14.64 25.88
N PHE A 828 4.32 14.36 25.66
CA PHE A 828 3.25 15.30 25.93
C PHE A 828 2.42 14.90 27.16
N LYS A 829 2.14 15.88 28.02
CA LYS A 829 1.17 15.79 29.13
C LYS A 829 -0.13 16.43 28.70
N ILE A 830 -1.21 15.67 28.71
CA ILE A 830 -2.54 16.20 28.41
C ILE A 830 -2.99 17.08 29.57
N LEU A 831 -3.35 18.32 29.24
CA LEU A 831 -3.92 19.30 30.18
C LEU A 831 -5.44 19.30 30.10
N LYS A 832 -6.02 19.18 28.89
CA LYS A 832 -7.46 19.16 28.66
C LYS A 832 -7.84 18.27 27.50
N ILE A 833 -8.91 17.49 27.62
CA ILE A 833 -9.63 16.86 26.53
C ILE A 833 -11.08 17.31 26.58
N GLN A 834 -11.59 17.82 25.47
CA GLN A 834 -12.95 18.29 25.36
C GLN A 834 -13.68 17.58 24.23
N SER A 835 -14.79 16.89 24.54
CA SER A 835 -15.68 16.33 23.55
C SER A 835 -16.45 17.45 22.85
N THR A 836 -16.55 17.39 21.53
CA THR A 836 -17.24 18.34 20.65
C THR A 836 -18.07 17.58 19.62
N GLY A 837 -18.86 18.29 18.79
CA GLY A 837 -19.70 17.62 17.78
C GLY A 837 -20.75 16.71 18.42
N HIS A 838 -21.56 17.25 19.34
CA HIS A 838 -22.65 16.53 19.98
C HIS A 838 -23.88 16.48 19.08
N HIS A 839 -24.33 15.27 18.74
CA HIS A 839 -25.41 14.98 17.80
C HIS A 839 -26.53 14.17 18.45
N PRO A 840 -27.52 14.81 19.14
CA PRO A 840 -28.65 14.13 19.75
C PRO A 840 -29.46 13.27 18.78
N GLU A 841 -29.57 13.67 17.51
CA GLU A 841 -30.28 12.95 16.45
C GLU A 841 -29.68 11.59 16.13
N ARG A 842 -28.43 11.34 16.53
CA ARG A 842 -27.71 10.08 16.24
C ARG A 842 -27.89 8.99 17.30
N PHE A 843 -28.57 9.31 18.45
CA PHE A 843 -28.75 8.35 19.54
C PHE A 843 -29.79 7.27 19.23
N PHE A 844 -30.76 7.55 18.36
CA PHE A 844 -31.89 6.67 18.06
C PHE A 844 -31.86 6.22 16.58
N LYS A 845 -32.65 5.16 16.29
CA LYS A 845 -32.87 4.72 14.90
C LYS A 845 -33.75 5.69 14.11
N LYS A 846 -34.76 6.26 14.76
CA LYS A 846 -35.60 7.35 14.19
C LYS A 846 -34.98 8.70 14.57
N SER A 847 -34.78 9.57 13.63
CA SER A 847 -34.22 10.91 13.84
C SER A 847 -35.10 11.73 14.75
N ILE A 848 -34.52 12.38 15.76
CA ILE A 848 -35.15 13.36 16.62
C ILE A 848 -34.78 14.73 16.10
N SER A 849 -35.75 15.64 15.93
CA SER A 849 -35.45 17.04 15.62
C SER A 849 -35.66 17.91 16.86
N LYS A 850 -34.87 18.99 16.94
CA LYS A 850 -34.95 19.98 18.01
C LYS A 850 -36.32 20.67 18.02
N GLU A 851 -36.87 20.88 16.82
CA GLU A 851 -38.17 21.54 16.62
C GLU A 851 -39.36 20.71 17.13
N LYS A 852 -39.31 19.37 16.90
CA LYS A 852 -40.42 18.46 17.31
C LYS A 852 -40.38 18.07 18.79
N ASN A 853 -39.19 17.97 19.40
CA ASN A 853 -39.02 17.54 20.79
C ASN A 853 -37.85 18.27 21.49
N PRO A 854 -37.96 19.58 21.79
CA PRO A 854 -36.88 20.38 22.36
C PRO A 854 -36.41 19.88 23.73
N PHE A 855 -37.31 19.36 24.59
CA PHE A 855 -36.95 18.84 25.89
C PHE A 855 -36.09 17.58 25.78
N LEU A 856 -36.50 16.60 24.99
CA LEU A 856 -35.77 15.37 24.77
C LEU A 856 -34.42 15.64 24.08
N TRP A 857 -34.40 16.58 23.14
CA TRP A 857 -33.16 17.01 22.50
C TRP A 857 -32.15 17.56 23.52
N ASN A 858 -32.59 18.46 24.39
CA ASN A 858 -31.71 19.05 25.40
C ASN A 858 -31.25 18.02 26.45
N LEU A 859 -32.12 17.12 26.88
CA LEU A 859 -31.79 16.02 27.79
C LEU A 859 -30.68 15.15 27.19
N ILE A 860 -30.83 14.71 25.94
CA ILE A 860 -29.83 13.87 25.24
C ILE A 860 -28.55 14.65 25.02
N LEU A 861 -28.62 15.93 24.70
CA LEU A 861 -27.46 16.80 24.58
C LEU A 861 -26.65 16.85 25.87
N GLN A 862 -27.34 16.99 27.03
CA GLN A 862 -26.68 16.96 28.34
C GLN A 862 -26.07 15.59 28.65
N ILE A 863 -26.78 14.50 28.37
CA ILE A 863 -26.28 13.14 28.50
C ILE A 863 -25.03 12.97 27.63
N SER A 864 -25.07 13.42 26.35
CA SER A 864 -23.95 13.36 25.45
C SER A 864 -22.71 14.14 25.97
N ARG A 865 -22.92 15.31 26.58
CA ARG A 865 -21.87 16.13 27.20
C ARG A 865 -21.25 15.45 28.43
N ILE A 866 -22.10 14.96 29.36
CA ILE A 866 -21.67 14.29 30.59
C ILE A 866 -20.84 13.04 30.26
N PHE A 867 -21.33 12.20 29.35
CA PHE A 867 -20.65 10.95 28.95
C PHE A 867 -19.59 11.12 27.83
N LYS A 868 -19.32 12.37 27.41
CA LYS A 868 -18.34 12.72 26.39
C LYS A 868 -18.56 11.96 25.07
N LEU A 869 -19.79 11.89 24.59
CA LEU A 869 -20.22 11.14 23.42
C LEU A 869 -20.26 12.00 22.13
N GLY A 870 -19.56 13.11 22.07
CA GLY A 870 -19.40 13.89 20.84
C GLY A 870 -18.59 13.14 19.78
N ASP A 871 -18.96 13.31 18.52
CA ASP A 871 -18.35 12.62 17.38
C ASP A 871 -17.01 13.24 16.96
N THR A 872 -16.62 14.34 17.60
CA THR A 872 -15.29 14.95 17.50
C THR A 872 -14.76 15.29 18.90
N PHE A 873 -13.47 15.55 19.02
CA PHE A 873 -12.89 16.04 20.27
C PHE A 873 -11.65 16.89 20.04
N GLU A 874 -11.34 17.69 21.03
CA GLU A 874 -10.16 18.55 21.08
C GLU A 874 -9.24 18.10 22.20
N VAL A 875 -7.94 18.13 21.93
CA VAL A 875 -6.87 17.84 22.90
C VAL A 875 -5.99 19.05 23.04
N TYR A 876 -5.68 19.41 24.27
CA TYR A 876 -4.70 20.42 24.63
C TYR A 876 -3.66 19.76 25.52
N CYS A 877 -2.42 19.76 25.11
CA CYS A 877 -1.32 19.11 25.83
C CYS A 877 -0.07 19.99 25.88
N GLN A 878 0.81 19.69 26.82
CA GLN A 878 2.05 20.42 27.08
C GLN A 878 3.25 19.51 26.84
N LYS A 879 4.28 20.02 26.20
CA LYS A 879 5.58 19.38 26.11
C LYS A 879 6.25 19.30 27.47
N ILE A 880 6.61 18.08 27.93
CA ILE A 880 7.21 17.85 29.27
C ILE A 880 8.68 17.45 29.22
N SER A 881 9.20 16.97 28.10
CA SER A 881 10.61 16.62 27.93
C SER A 881 11.08 16.85 26.51
N SER A 882 12.34 17.25 26.37
CA SER A 882 13.07 17.15 25.12
C SER A 882 13.49 15.69 24.93
N ASN A 883 12.78 14.97 24.04
CA ASN A 883 13.02 13.59 23.60
C ASN A 883 13.04 12.52 24.71
N PRO A 884 12.05 11.64 24.80
CA PRO A 884 12.26 10.38 25.52
C PRO A 884 13.27 9.57 24.70
N LYS A 885 14.41 9.28 25.29
CA LYS A 885 15.42 8.36 24.75
C LYS A 885 14.71 7.16 24.13
N THR A 886 14.98 6.90 22.87
CA THR A 886 14.71 5.63 22.22
C THR A 886 15.34 4.54 23.09
N LYS A 887 14.55 3.87 23.90
CA LYS A 887 14.90 2.56 24.41
C LYS A 887 14.67 1.58 23.29
N ASN A 888 15.75 0.98 22.80
CA ASN A 888 15.78 -0.10 21.82
C ASN A 888 14.78 -1.21 22.11
#